data_54f30a63c08a2aa34f735badc8cad38a
#
_entry.id   54f30a63c08a2aa34f735badc8cad38a
#
_cell.length_a   1.000
_cell.length_b   1.000
_cell.length_c   1.000
_cell.angle_alpha   90.00
_cell.angle_beta   90.00
_cell.angle_gamma   90.00
#
_symmetry.space_group_name_H-M   'P 1'
#
loop_
_entity.id
_entity.type
_entity.pdbx_description
1 polymer ?
#
loop_
_entity_poly.entity_id
_entity_poly.type
_entity_poly.pdbx_seq_one_letter_code
_entity_poly.pdbx_strand_id
1 'polypeptide(L)'
;MRLRLIKLLILLVLSLTITQTSNARYKEVPKLGINVGSMGKLSTSIPFTDIFKISRGWFTSCEYDWRAKRPIDPGCVAKKSLNSQEQDRLDLDGNGWVRSLPTPQDDPIFTSVTSTWDLSEYFPGGRYVVLYDGEGKMKISGDLRMGYQRPGHIEFDLLSPKRNLKLQITQTDPRRNGNYIRNIRIVPKKNEHDYMRRVFNPDYIARIRPLHVLRFMPWTNPRANVAVEWNQRAGIGEAQYTGDRGVPAERMVDLANAINAAPWLSVPYKASDDYIRQYARMVKKRLRKNQTVYVEYSNEVWNSIFPAATYAARKADSLWKFPYPKVAAGKRRVLLSANWYAKRSVEMCKIWKNEFGSQRSRVKCVLGSLNSVPWVGKEILDCPLWKEAGGCGRYVDAYGIGPYFGDYIAKKENRATVKSWTKDADGGKARLFQEILHGGMLKKSPQGGAMALVRDQIYANKKLADKYRLELIAYEAGQHLIRYDPPHTVKDPAVLNLFMSAQKDPRMRQAYQQYLNTWAQGGGGLLLHFYGIGEPEPKNFFGMLDHLQQPSTPKYQALMDYLGSNITYVPPKKAYVAPPVALAAPQQRQAAPQQRQAPPQPASQQPAAARYNGAIVGPGINGWTVQGNTATSPPIRLQAGQRNKLSVFWRLENVRRSPNEFFRIYAVDNHGGRKILITQPSQDIAEVGNADQLYEEDISRYTGPPIRFMFETSPGLQAIIERVTFQ
;
A
#
# COMPACT_ATOMS: atom_id res chain seq x y z
N MET A 1 -64.74 -51.24 -0.84
CA MET A 1 -64.48 -49.78 -1.00
C MET A 1 -63.64 -49.17 0.17
N ARG A 2 -63.89 -49.53 1.42
CA ARG A 2 -63.13 -48.95 2.60
C ARG A 2 -61.63 -49.31 2.64
N LEU A 3 -61.21 -50.47 2.21
CA LEU A 3 -59.76 -50.86 2.23
C LEU A 3 -58.92 -50.16 1.14
N ARG A 4 -59.51 -49.73 0.02
CA ARG A 4 -58.78 -48.97 -1.02
C ARG A 4 -58.57 -47.47 -0.61
N LEU A 5 -59.51 -46.89 0.16
CA LEU A 5 -59.34 -45.52 0.65
C LEU A 5 -58.27 -45.42 1.74
N ILE A 6 -58.16 -46.43 2.63
CA ILE A 6 -57.12 -46.46 3.66
C ILE A 6 -55.70 -46.61 3.05
N LYS A 7 -55.54 -47.43 2.01
CA LYS A 7 -54.25 -47.53 1.30
C LYS A 7 -53.88 -46.26 0.52
N LEU A 8 -54.85 -45.50 0.00
CA LEU A 8 -54.62 -44.22 -0.65
C LEU A 8 -54.25 -43.10 0.37
N LEU A 9 -54.88 -43.09 1.55
CA LEU A 9 -54.56 -42.17 2.60
C LEU A 9 -53.16 -42.42 3.21
N ILE A 10 -52.77 -43.68 3.38
CA ILE A 10 -51.44 -44.06 3.87
C ILE A 10 -50.33 -43.68 2.82
N LEU A 11 -50.59 -43.86 1.52
CA LEU A 11 -49.69 -43.42 0.47
C LEU A 11 -49.60 -41.89 0.36
N LEU A 12 -50.70 -41.15 0.59
CA LEU A 12 -50.66 -39.68 0.60
C LEU A 12 -49.95 -39.13 1.87
N VAL A 13 -50.11 -39.77 3.03
CA VAL A 13 -49.40 -39.38 4.24
C VAL A 13 -47.88 -39.73 4.15
N LEU A 14 -47.54 -40.88 3.57
CA LEU A 14 -46.11 -41.18 3.28
C LEU A 14 -45.51 -40.29 2.22
N SER A 15 -46.26 -39.84 1.21
CA SER A 15 -45.73 -38.85 0.24
C SER A 15 -45.61 -37.45 0.78
N LEU A 16 -46.40 -37.05 1.79
CA LEU A 16 -46.28 -35.78 2.49
C LEU A 16 -45.18 -35.77 3.59
N THR A 17 -44.81 -36.95 4.10
CA THR A 17 -43.68 -37.05 5.05
C THR A 17 -42.31 -37.18 4.37
N ILE A 18 -42.25 -37.52 3.07
CA ILE A 18 -41.00 -37.60 2.27
C ILE A 18 -40.64 -36.24 1.64
N THR A 19 -41.57 -35.28 1.58
CA THR A 19 -41.28 -33.94 1.05
C THR A 19 -40.83 -32.90 2.12
N GLN A 20 -40.65 -33.29 3.39
CA GLN A 20 -39.92 -32.55 4.36
C GLN A 20 -38.49 -33.09 4.58
N THR A 21 -37.87 -33.62 3.52
CA THR A 21 -36.42 -33.59 3.48
C THR A 21 -36.00 -32.12 3.42
N SER A 22 -35.62 -31.67 4.58
CA SER A 22 -34.87 -30.44 4.76
C SER A 22 -34.06 -30.11 3.53
N ASN A 23 -34.46 -29.06 2.80
CA ASN A 23 -33.53 -28.21 2.12
C ASN A 23 -32.61 -27.61 3.18
N ALA A 24 -31.79 -28.42 3.80
CA ALA A 24 -30.50 -27.98 4.29
C ALA A 24 -29.82 -27.47 3.04
N ARG A 25 -30.05 -26.19 2.69
CA ARG A 25 -29.18 -25.47 1.77
C ARG A 25 -27.81 -25.79 2.28
N TYR A 26 -27.03 -26.59 1.56
CA TYR A 26 -25.60 -26.70 1.75
C TYR A 26 -25.12 -25.27 1.72
N LYS A 27 -24.86 -24.74 2.91
CA LYS A 27 -24.37 -23.37 3.05
C LYS A 27 -23.03 -23.42 2.33
N GLU A 28 -22.94 -22.81 1.14
CA GLU A 28 -21.73 -22.79 0.33
C GLU A 28 -20.59 -22.34 1.24
N VAL A 29 -19.51 -23.12 1.29
CA VAL A 29 -18.37 -22.79 2.16
C VAL A 29 -17.89 -21.39 1.80
N PRO A 30 -17.76 -20.46 2.75
CA PRO A 30 -17.36 -19.10 2.45
C PRO A 30 -16.05 -19.07 1.67
N LYS A 31 -15.97 -18.21 0.67
CA LYS A 31 -14.78 -18.08 -0.18
C LYS A 31 -13.60 -17.56 0.64
N LEU A 32 -12.42 -18.11 0.37
CA LEU A 32 -11.18 -17.71 1.04
C LEU A 32 -10.25 -17.00 0.05
N GLY A 33 -9.63 -15.94 0.52
CA GLY A 33 -8.60 -15.21 -0.19
C GLY A 33 -7.45 -14.81 0.75
N ILE A 34 -6.51 -14.06 0.22
CA ILE A 34 -5.41 -13.48 1.00
C ILE A 34 -5.19 -12.01 0.62
N ASN A 35 -4.60 -11.27 1.54
CA ASN A 35 -3.79 -10.11 1.19
C ASN A 35 -2.45 -10.60 0.67
N VAL A 36 -2.00 -10.13 -0.49
CA VAL A 36 -0.67 -10.45 -1.00
C VAL A 36 0.40 -9.87 -0.06
N GLY A 37 1.57 -10.53 0.03
CA GLY A 37 2.68 -10.00 0.82
C GLY A 37 3.17 -8.65 0.26
N SER A 38 3.69 -7.78 1.13
CA SER A 38 4.28 -6.51 0.69
C SER A 38 5.49 -6.75 -0.20
N MET A 39 5.68 -5.84 -1.15
CA MET A 39 6.91 -5.76 -1.96
C MET A 39 7.91 -4.94 -1.16
N GLY A 40 8.96 -5.54 -0.67
CA GLY A 40 9.90 -4.80 0.16
C GLY A 40 11.13 -5.60 0.51
N LYS A 41 11.91 -4.99 1.37
CA LYS A 41 13.26 -5.32 1.76
C LYS A 41 13.48 -6.79 2.17
N LEU A 42 12.46 -7.44 2.77
CA LEU A 42 12.52 -8.82 3.30
C LEU A 42 11.41 -9.69 2.70
N SER A 43 11.03 -9.45 1.44
CA SER A 43 9.98 -10.24 0.81
C SER A 43 10.45 -11.66 0.51
N THR A 44 10.03 -12.62 1.32
CA THR A 44 10.25 -14.06 1.11
C THR A 44 9.21 -14.69 0.19
N SER A 45 8.26 -13.89 -0.32
CA SER A 45 7.21 -14.36 -1.24
C SER A 45 7.69 -14.54 -2.67
N ILE A 46 8.66 -13.77 -3.13
CA ILE A 46 9.28 -13.80 -4.47
C ILE A 46 8.23 -13.98 -5.58
N PRO A 47 7.28 -13.04 -5.74
CA PRO A 47 6.14 -13.25 -6.63
C PRO A 47 6.51 -13.14 -8.12
N PHE A 48 7.61 -12.49 -8.47
CA PHE A 48 8.07 -12.30 -9.85
C PHE A 48 9.23 -13.22 -10.22
N THR A 49 9.27 -13.67 -11.46
CA THR A 49 10.42 -14.40 -12.04
C THR A 49 11.63 -13.49 -12.15
N ASP A 50 11.41 -12.22 -12.54
CA ASP A 50 12.43 -11.17 -12.53
C ASP A 50 12.56 -10.57 -11.12
N ILE A 51 13.60 -10.97 -10.39
CA ILE A 51 13.84 -10.51 -9.03
C ILE A 51 14.33 -9.05 -8.96
N PHE A 52 14.70 -8.42 -10.10
CA PHE A 52 15.03 -7.01 -10.10
C PHE A 52 13.82 -6.15 -9.71
N LYS A 53 12.61 -6.61 -10.03
CA LYS A 53 11.35 -5.93 -9.67
C LYS A 53 11.11 -5.79 -8.16
N ILE A 54 11.74 -6.64 -7.33
CA ILE A 54 11.64 -6.61 -5.87
C ILE A 54 12.87 -6.00 -5.18
N SER A 55 13.82 -5.48 -5.95
CA SER A 55 14.98 -4.78 -5.40
C SER A 55 14.59 -3.43 -4.78
N ARG A 56 15.44 -2.95 -3.89
CA ARG A 56 15.34 -1.59 -3.35
C ARG A 56 15.56 -0.57 -4.47
N GLY A 57 14.87 0.58 -4.39
CA GLY A 57 15.11 1.72 -5.27
C GLY A 57 16.59 2.16 -5.27
N TRP A 58 17.00 2.84 -6.32
CA TRP A 58 18.36 3.33 -6.49
C TRP A 58 18.78 4.27 -5.37
N PHE A 59 20.04 4.20 -4.99
CA PHE A 59 20.70 5.15 -4.10
C PHE A 59 22.16 5.33 -4.53
N THR A 60 22.73 6.48 -4.18
CA THR A 60 24.13 6.77 -4.47
C THR A 60 25.06 5.96 -3.59
N SER A 61 26.18 5.52 -4.11
CA SER A 61 27.15 4.74 -3.37
C SER A 61 28.56 4.99 -3.84
N CYS A 62 29.53 4.72 -2.95
CA CYS A 62 30.94 4.69 -3.29
C CYS A 62 31.30 3.38 -3.97
N GLU A 63 32.23 3.45 -4.90
CA GLU A 63 32.98 2.28 -5.33
C GLU A 63 33.97 1.91 -4.23
N TYR A 64 33.95 0.67 -3.75
CA TYR A 64 34.71 0.24 -2.58
C TYR A 64 35.72 -0.86 -2.96
N ASP A 65 37.00 -0.65 -2.63
CA ASP A 65 38.02 -1.69 -2.72
C ASP A 65 38.01 -2.54 -1.45
N TRP A 66 37.45 -3.76 -1.55
CA TRP A 66 37.34 -4.69 -0.45
C TRP A 66 38.68 -5.29 0.00
N ARG A 67 39.72 -5.28 -0.87
CA ARG A 67 41.06 -5.73 -0.50
C ARG A 67 41.78 -4.70 0.34
N ALA A 68 41.70 -3.45 -0.08
CA ALA A 68 42.28 -2.32 0.65
C ALA A 68 41.38 -1.82 1.79
N LYS A 69 40.14 -2.32 1.92
CA LYS A 69 39.13 -1.91 2.92
C LYS A 69 38.84 -0.40 2.93
N ARG A 70 38.85 0.24 1.75
CA ARG A 70 38.61 1.69 1.59
C ARG A 70 37.84 1.97 0.30
N PRO A 71 37.14 3.13 0.20
CA PRO A 71 36.61 3.61 -1.05
C PRO A 71 37.74 3.76 -2.10
N ILE A 72 37.43 3.47 -3.36
CA ILE A 72 38.39 3.66 -4.47
C ILE A 72 38.65 5.15 -4.67
N ASP A 73 37.57 5.96 -4.57
CA ASP A 73 37.69 7.41 -4.51
C ASP A 73 37.96 7.86 -3.07
N PRO A 74 39.11 8.52 -2.77
CA PRO A 74 39.46 8.98 -1.42
C PRO A 74 38.46 9.97 -0.81
N GLY A 75 37.70 10.71 -1.64
CA GLY A 75 36.67 11.65 -1.21
C GLY A 75 35.35 10.97 -0.82
N CYS A 76 35.18 9.70 -1.12
CA CYS A 76 33.96 8.99 -0.88
C CYS A 76 33.86 8.43 0.53
N VAL A 77 33.20 9.16 1.40
CA VAL A 77 32.92 8.72 2.79
C VAL A 77 31.61 7.93 2.83
N ALA A 78 31.68 6.68 3.28
CA ALA A 78 30.49 5.84 3.42
C ALA A 78 29.50 6.46 4.43
N LYS A 79 28.41 7.04 3.97
CA LYS A 79 27.30 7.47 4.81
C LYS A 79 26.61 6.27 5.43
N LYS A 80 26.37 6.30 6.74
CA LYS A 80 25.74 5.23 7.52
C LYS A 80 24.25 5.01 7.23
N SER A 81 23.56 5.92 6.56
CA SER A 81 22.12 5.86 6.33
C SER A 81 21.79 6.28 4.91
N LEU A 82 21.28 5.33 4.15
CA LEU A 82 20.78 5.51 2.80
C LEU A 82 19.27 5.76 2.91
N ASN A 83 18.85 6.99 2.72
CA ASN A 83 17.44 7.38 2.76
C ASN A 83 16.84 7.31 1.35
N SER A 84 15.54 6.97 1.26
CA SER A 84 14.73 7.04 0.03
C SER A 84 14.70 8.45 -0.61
N GLN A 85 15.09 9.48 0.12
CA GLN A 85 15.19 10.88 -0.32
C GLN A 85 16.28 11.13 -1.36
N GLU A 86 17.23 10.21 -1.55
CA GLU A 86 18.30 10.39 -2.53
C GLU A 86 17.86 10.07 -3.97
N GLN A 87 16.72 9.39 -4.16
CA GLN A 87 16.21 9.09 -5.51
C GLN A 87 15.83 10.35 -6.28
N ASP A 88 15.35 11.39 -5.61
CA ASP A 88 14.98 12.66 -6.25
C ASP A 88 16.19 13.45 -6.79
N ARG A 89 17.40 13.06 -6.36
CA ARG A 89 18.68 13.65 -6.81
C ARG A 89 19.30 12.90 -7.99
N LEU A 90 18.76 11.73 -8.34
CA LEU A 90 19.26 10.91 -9.44
C LEU A 90 18.61 11.32 -10.76
N ASP A 91 19.41 11.36 -11.82
CA ASP A 91 18.90 11.53 -13.18
C ASP A 91 18.27 10.22 -13.67
N LEU A 92 16.95 10.08 -13.44
CA LEU A 92 16.17 8.91 -13.81
C LEU A 92 15.30 9.21 -15.04
N ASP A 93 15.07 8.19 -15.86
CA ASP A 93 14.06 8.26 -16.90
C ASP A 93 12.64 8.06 -16.34
N GLY A 94 11.62 8.17 -17.18
CA GLY A 94 10.21 8.01 -16.76
C GLY A 94 9.86 6.65 -16.18
N ASN A 95 10.71 5.63 -16.37
CA ASN A 95 10.57 4.28 -15.81
C ASN A 95 11.49 4.03 -14.60
N GLY A 96 12.27 5.03 -14.18
CA GLY A 96 13.17 4.92 -13.04
C GLY A 96 14.52 4.28 -13.35
N TRP A 97 14.98 4.26 -14.64
CA TRP A 97 16.32 3.84 -15.00
C TRP A 97 17.31 5.01 -14.94
N VAL A 98 18.52 4.74 -14.48
CA VAL A 98 19.58 5.75 -14.29
C VAL A 98 20.14 6.18 -15.64
N ARG A 99 19.87 7.42 -16.08
CA ARG A 99 20.40 7.98 -17.34
C ARG A 99 21.85 8.40 -17.22
N SER A 100 22.18 9.08 -16.12
CA SER A 100 23.55 9.51 -15.83
C SER A 100 23.91 9.28 -14.37
N LEU A 101 25.18 9.11 -14.08
CA LEU A 101 25.68 9.02 -12.71
C LEU A 101 25.91 10.44 -12.16
N PRO A 102 25.80 10.63 -10.84
CA PRO A 102 26.17 11.89 -10.20
C PRO A 102 27.62 12.26 -10.56
N THR A 103 27.84 13.52 -10.92
CA THR A 103 29.19 14.07 -11.13
C THR A 103 29.77 14.58 -9.82
N PRO A 104 31.11 14.78 -9.72
CA PRO A 104 31.72 15.39 -8.56
C PRO A 104 31.19 16.80 -8.22
N GLN A 105 30.60 17.49 -9.21
CA GLN A 105 29.93 18.78 -9.01
C GLN A 105 28.55 18.63 -8.37
N ASP A 106 27.80 17.54 -8.71
CA ASP A 106 26.47 17.27 -8.18
C ASP A 106 26.57 16.65 -6.79
N ASP A 107 27.49 15.71 -6.62
CA ASP A 107 27.79 15.05 -5.36
C ASP A 107 29.27 14.67 -5.30
N PRO A 108 30.10 15.45 -4.59
CA PRO A 108 31.56 15.20 -4.52
C PRO A 108 31.90 13.86 -3.84
N ILE A 109 30.92 13.16 -3.30
CA ILE A 109 31.11 11.96 -2.47
C ILE A 109 30.75 10.69 -3.23
N PHE A 110 29.80 10.74 -4.18
CA PHE A 110 29.22 9.51 -4.77
C PHE A 110 29.24 9.53 -6.30
N THR A 111 30.01 8.63 -6.87
CA THR A 111 30.21 8.50 -8.32
C THR A 111 29.52 7.27 -8.91
N SER A 112 28.73 6.54 -8.13
CA SER A 112 28.02 5.33 -8.57
C SER A 112 26.64 5.20 -7.92
N VAL A 113 25.81 4.39 -8.56
CA VAL A 113 24.43 4.16 -8.13
C VAL A 113 24.21 2.66 -7.87
N THR A 114 23.57 2.34 -6.78
CA THR A 114 23.37 0.95 -6.32
C THR A 114 21.90 0.64 -6.09
N SER A 115 21.52 -0.60 -6.37
CA SER A 115 20.30 -1.24 -5.90
C SER A 115 20.64 -2.52 -5.11
N THR A 116 19.85 -2.83 -4.08
CA THR A 116 20.11 -3.97 -3.17
C THR A 116 18.89 -4.83 -2.93
N TRP A 117 19.16 -6.07 -2.57
CA TRP A 117 18.18 -7.01 -2.01
C TRP A 117 18.68 -7.43 -0.64
N ASP A 118 17.82 -7.36 0.37
CA ASP A 118 18.08 -8.01 1.65
C ASP A 118 17.51 -9.43 1.53
N LEU A 119 18.34 -10.36 1.09
CA LEU A 119 17.94 -11.75 0.90
C LEU A 119 17.94 -12.47 2.24
N SER A 120 16.84 -13.13 2.60
CA SER A 120 16.78 -14.05 3.73
C SER A 120 17.49 -15.38 3.39
N GLU A 121 17.78 -16.17 4.42
CA GLU A 121 18.34 -17.52 4.22
C GLU A 121 17.44 -18.47 3.41
N TYR A 122 16.15 -18.08 3.23
CA TYR A 122 15.16 -18.83 2.46
C TYR A 122 15.06 -18.40 0.99
N PHE A 123 15.89 -17.46 0.56
CA PHE A 123 15.90 -17.06 -0.86
C PHE A 123 16.57 -18.16 -1.69
N PRO A 124 16.02 -18.54 -2.88
CA PRO A 124 16.59 -19.62 -3.67
C PRO A 124 18.00 -19.30 -4.17
N GLY A 125 18.97 -20.09 -3.78
CA GLY A 125 20.29 -20.11 -4.37
C GLY A 125 20.27 -20.66 -5.79
N GLY A 126 21.43 -20.70 -6.45
CA GLY A 126 21.62 -21.28 -7.78
C GLY A 126 22.03 -20.27 -8.85
N ARG A 127 21.96 -20.70 -10.11
CA ARG A 127 22.42 -19.87 -11.24
C ARG A 127 21.39 -18.86 -11.68
N TYR A 128 21.81 -17.59 -11.75
CA TYR A 128 21.05 -16.44 -12.21
C TYR A 128 21.74 -15.77 -13.39
N VAL A 129 20.99 -15.02 -14.17
CA VAL A 129 21.47 -14.16 -15.24
C VAL A 129 20.93 -12.75 -15.08
N VAL A 130 21.82 -11.76 -15.23
CA VAL A 130 21.43 -10.36 -15.41
C VAL A 130 21.40 -10.06 -16.91
N LEU A 131 20.25 -9.61 -17.36
CA LEU A 131 20.03 -9.12 -18.72
C LEU A 131 19.80 -7.61 -18.66
N TYR A 132 20.38 -6.85 -19.59
CA TYR A 132 20.22 -5.41 -19.66
C TYR A 132 20.47 -4.88 -21.07
N ASP A 133 19.92 -3.71 -21.34
CA ASP A 133 20.14 -2.96 -22.57
C ASP A 133 21.04 -1.76 -22.27
N GLY A 134 21.69 -1.21 -23.30
CA GLY A 134 22.55 -0.02 -23.19
C GLY A 134 23.99 -0.33 -22.88
N GLU A 135 24.78 0.73 -22.75
CA GLU A 135 26.24 0.68 -22.58
C GLU A 135 26.67 1.22 -21.24
N GLY A 136 27.63 0.53 -20.60
CA GLY A 136 28.21 0.93 -19.34
C GLY A 136 28.86 -0.22 -18.59
N LYS A 137 29.16 0.02 -17.29
CA LYS A 137 29.78 -0.96 -16.42
C LYS A 137 28.89 -1.18 -15.18
N MET A 138 28.64 -2.44 -14.88
CA MET A 138 27.95 -2.88 -13.67
C MET A 138 28.81 -3.84 -12.88
N LYS A 139 28.70 -3.77 -11.56
CA LYS A 139 29.26 -4.75 -10.62
C LYS A 139 28.15 -5.43 -9.87
N ILE A 140 28.25 -6.74 -9.72
CA ILE A 140 27.40 -7.55 -8.87
C ILE A 140 28.24 -8.04 -7.72
N SER A 141 27.74 -7.91 -6.50
CA SER A 141 28.44 -8.36 -5.29
C SER A 141 27.48 -8.95 -4.28
N GLY A 142 28.01 -9.79 -3.42
CA GLY A 142 27.26 -10.57 -2.45
C GLY A 142 27.97 -11.90 -2.22
N ASP A 143 27.25 -12.88 -1.68
CA ASP A 143 27.75 -14.25 -1.56
C ASP A 143 27.48 -15.02 -2.84
N LEU A 144 28.35 -14.81 -3.82
CA LEU A 144 28.17 -15.31 -5.18
C LEU A 144 29.50 -15.65 -5.87
N ARG A 145 29.41 -16.48 -6.90
CA ARG A 145 30.50 -16.79 -7.82
C ARG A 145 30.13 -16.28 -9.22
N MET A 146 30.97 -15.40 -9.79
CA MET A 146 30.77 -14.89 -11.13
C MET A 146 30.95 -16.00 -12.16
N GLY A 147 30.10 -16.01 -13.16
CA GLY A 147 30.14 -16.87 -14.33
C GLY A 147 30.49 -16.11 -15.61
N TYR A 148 29.89 -16.53 -16.72
CA TYR A 148 30.11 -15.93 -18.04
C TYR A 148 29.57 -14.51 -18.10
N GLN A 149 30.35 -13.61 -18.75
CA GLN A 149 30.01 -12.19 -18.89
C GLN A 149 30.26 -11.69 -20.32
N ARG A 150 29.28 -10.98 -20.84
CA ARG A 150 29.39 -10.18 -22.08
C ARG A 150 28.48 -8.97 -21.99
N PRO A 151 28.61 -7.95 -22.82
CA PRO A 151 27.67 -6.83 -22.87
C PRO A 151 26.22 -7.32 -22.96
N GLY A 152 25.35 -6.76 -22.13
CA GLY A 152 23.94 -7.15 -22.03
C GLY A 152 23.64 -8.45 -21.27
N HIS A 153 24.66 -9.21 -20.82
CA HIS A 153 24.46 -10.53 -20.22
C HIS A 153 25.56 -10.87 -19.20
N ILE A 154 25.17 -11.11 -17.94
CA ILE A 154 26.10 -11.48 -16.85
C ILE A 154 25.52 -12.66 -16.09
N GLU A 155 26.25 -13.79 -16.03
CA GLU A 155 25.86 -14.94 -15.21
C GLU A 155 26.55 -14.93 -13.85
N PHE A 156 25.85 -15.42 -12.83
CA PHE A 156 26.42 -15.66 -11.53
C PHE A 156 25.70 -16.81 -10.80
N ASP A 157 26.42 -17.51 -9.94
CA ASP A 157 25.86 -18.47 -8.99
C ASP A 157 25.68 -17.77 -7.64
N LEU A 158 24.46 -17.67 -7.14
CA LEU A 158 24.16 -17.23 -5.78
C LEU A 158 24.39 -18.41 -4.83
N LEU A 159 25.44 -18.33 -3.99
CA LEU A 159 25.93 -19.45 -3.18
C LEU A 159 25.19 -19.58 -1.84
N SER A 160 25.03 -18.46 -1.16
CA SER A 160 24.30 -18.39 0.10
C SER A 160 23.54 -17.08 0.18
N PRO A 161 22.23 -17.11 0.36
CA PRO A 161 21.42 -15.89 0.40
C PRO A 161 21.51 -15.11 1.72
N LYS A 162 22.38 -15.51 2.67
CA LYS A 162 22.50 -14.85 3.98
C LYS A 162 23.01 -13.41 3.94
N ARG A 163 23.43 -12.90 2.79
CA ARG A 163 24.01 -11.56 2.62
C ARG A 163 23.31 -10.80 1.51
N ASN A 164 23.42 -9.48 1.61
CA ASN A 164 22.83 -8.58 0.62
C ASN A 164 23.41 -8.81 -0.77
N LEU A 165 22.54 -9.12 -1.72
CA LEU A 165 22.89 -9.00 -3.15
C LEU A 165 22.88 -7.52 -3.51
N LYS A 166 23.93 -7.06 -4.23
CA LYS A 166 24.06 -5.68 -4.70
C LYS A 166 24.32 -5.66 -6.18
N LEU A 167 23.66 -4.75 -6.87
CA LEU A 167 23.97 -4.37 -8.24
C LEU A 167 24.35 -2.88 -8.24
N GLN A 168 25.54 -2.58 -8.71
CA GLN A 168 26.12 -1.22 -8.73
C GLN A 168 26.43 -0.84 -10.19
N ILE A 169 25.94 0.33 -10.62
CA ILE A 169 26.27 0.95 -11.90
C ILE A 169 27.40 1.92 -11.64
N THR A 170 28.57 1.66 -12.24
CA THR A 170 29.77 2.48 -12.13
C THR A 170 30.07 3.29 -13.40
N GLN A 171 29.38 2.98 -14.50
CA GLN A 171 29.38 3.75 -15.73
C GLN A 171 28.10 3.48 -16.49
N THR A 172 27.48 4.52 -17.04
CA THR A 172 26.31 4.42 -17.92
C THR A 172 26.42 5.46 -19.01
N ASP A 173 25.94 5.17 -20.23
CA ASP A 173 25.99 6.04 -21.39
C ASP A 173 27.38 6.69 -21.63
N PRO A 174 28.46 5.90 -21.76
CA PRO A 174 29.82 6.44 -21.89
C PRO A 174 30.02 7.34 -23.12
N ARG A 175 29.17 7.17 -24.14
CA ARG A 175 29.23 7.97 -25.38
C ARG A 175 28.29 9.18 -25.34
N ARG A 176 27.50 9.36 -24.28
CA ARG A 176 26.52 10.46 -24.11
C ARG A 176 25.53 10.57 -25.27
N ASN A 177 25.07 9.44 -25.80
CA ASN A 177 24.15 9.36 -26.95
C ASN A 177 22.78 8.83 -26.56
N GLY A 178 22.45 8.74 -25.25
CA GLY A 178 21.19 8.24 -24.71
C GLY A 178 21.14 6.71 -24.63
N ASN A 179 22.25 5.99 -24.84
CA ASN A 179 22.30 4.54 -24.72
C ASN A 179 22.73 4.07 -23.32
N TYR A 180 22.10 4.66 -22.30
CA TYR A 180 22.32 4.30 -20.89
C TYR A 180 21.83 2.89 -20.55
N ILE A 181 22.37 2.33 -19.45
CA ILE A 181 21.96 1.02 -18.92
C ILE A 181 20.50 1.11 -18.45
N ARG A 182 19.66 0.26 -19.05
CA ARG A 182 18.22 0.17 -18.75
C ARG A 182 17.72 -1.24 -18.93
N ASN A 183 16.42 -1.44 -18.60
CA ASN A 183 15.75 -2.74 -18.71
C ASN A 183 16.55 -3.87 -18.05
N ILE A 184 17.11 -3.59 -16.86
CA ILE A 184 17.82 -4.61 -16.09
C ILE A 184 16.81 -5.63 -15.59
N ARG A 185 17.12 -6.90 -15.76
CA ARG A 185 16.36 -8.04 -15.28
C ARG A 185 17.32 -9.03 -14.63
N ILE A 186 16.93 -9.60 -13.50
CA ILE A 186 17.69 -10.67 -12.86
C ILE A 186 16.76 -11.87 -12.73
N VAL A 187 17.05 -12.90 -13.49
CA VAL A 187 16.18 -14.09 -13.58
C VAL A 187 16.97 -15.37 -13.31
N PRO A 188 16.35 -16.41 -12.75
CA PRO A 188 16.98 -17.72 -12.68
C PRO A 188 17.38 -18.17 -14.09
N LYS A 189 18.59 -18.71 -14.28
CA LYS A 189 19.13 -19.13 -15.61
C LYS A 189 18.17 -20.06 -16.36
N LYS A 190 17.50 -20.95 -15.64
CA LYS A 190 16.46 -21.84 -16.20
C LYS A 190 15.26 -21.13 -16.83
N ASN A 191 15.04 -19.86 -16.49
CA ASN A 191 13.93 -19.04 -16.98
C ASN A 191 14.38 -17.97 -18.01
N GLU A 192 15.64 -17.94 -18.40
CA GLU A 192 16.17 -16.92 -19.30
C GLU A 192 15.41 -16.80 -20.63
N HIS A 193 14.91 -17.92 -21.17
CA HIS A 193 14.21 -17.93 -22.46
C HIS A 193 12.73 -17.57 -22.38
N ASP A 194 12.12 -17.64 -21.19
CA ASP A 194 10.67 -17.52 -21.06
C ASP A 194 10.18 -16.54 -19.98
N TYR A 195 11.09 -15.84 -19.25
CA TYR A 195 10.74 -14.90 -18.19
C TYR A 195 9.76 -13.80 -18.65
N MET A 196 9.81 -13.38 -19.89
CA MET A 196 8.86 -12.38 -20.43
C MET A 196 7.43 -12.92 -20.47
N ARG A 197 7.25 -14.21 -20.70
CA ARG A 197 5.96 -14.92 -20.68
C ARG A 197 5.63 -15.42 -19.29
N ARG A 198 6.62 -15.85 -18.51
CA ARG A 198 6.51 -16.29 -17.12
C ARG A 198 6.80 -15.14 -16.15
N VAL A 199 5.96 -14.11 -16.19
CA VAL A 199 6.14 -12.92 -15.35
C VAL A 199 6.17 -13.26 -13.88
N PHE A 200 5.32 -14.20 -13.44
CA PHE A 200 5.22 -14.61 -12.06
C PHE A 200 5.98 -15.91 -11.79
N ASN A 201 6.61 -15.98 -10.63
CA ASN A 201 7.29 -17.16 -10.15
C ASN A 201 6.32 -18.36 -10.07
N PRO A 202 6.61 -19.49 -10.76
CA PRO A 202 5.73 -20.66 -10.76
C PRO A 202 5.45 -21.21 -9.36
N ASP A 203 6.43 -21.19 -8.47
CA ASP A 203 6.28 -21.68 -7.10
C ASP A 203 5.31 -20.78 -6.31
N TYR A 204 5.40 -19.47 -6.49
CA TYR A 204 4.45 -18.53 -5.90
C TYR A 204 3.01 -18.78 -6.41
N ILE A 205 2.86 -18.92 -7.74
CA ILE A 205 1.57 -19.26 -8.34
C ILE A 205 1.00 -20.54 -7.75
N ALA A 206 1.82 -21.58 -7.57
CA ALA A 206 1.35 -22.87 -7.01
C ALA A 206 0.82 -22.70 -5.57
N ARG A 207 1.47 -21.88 -4.74
CA ARG A 207 1.06 -21.62 -3.34
C ARG A 207 -0.27 -20.89 -3.21
N ILE A 208 -0.55 -19.94 -4.11
CA ILE A 208 -1.75 -19.10 -4.03
C ILE A 208 -2.91 -19.60 -4.93
N ARG A 209 -2.66 -20.57 -5.80
CA ARG A 209 -3.66 -21.09 -6.76
C ARG A 209 -4.99 -21.51 -6.15
N PRO A 210 -5.07 -22.12 -4.94
CA PRO A 210 -6.34 -22.52 -4.34
C PRO A 210 -7.23 -21.36 -3.92
N LEU A 211 -6.73 -20.14 -3.89
CA LEU A 211 -7.41 -18.98 -3.32
C LEU A 211 -8.36 -18.34 -4.35
N HIS A 212 -9.51 -17.89 -3.87
CA HIS A 212 -10.56 -17.31 -4.71
C HIS A 212 -10.37 -15.82 -4.98
N VAL A 213 -9.71 -15.10 -4.05
CA VAL A 213 -9.53 -13.64 -4.12
C VAL A 213 -8.13 -13.24 -3.66
N LEU A 214 -7.52 -12.31 -4.37
CA LEU A 214 -6.25 -11.67 -4.01
C LEU A 214 -6.47 -10.17 -3.76
N ARG A 215 -6.28 -9.72 -2.52
CA ARG A 215 -6.31 -8.29 -2.20
C ARG A 215 -4.91 -7.70 -2.34
N PHE A 216 -4.80 -6.69 -3.18
CA PHE A 216 -3.53 -6.08 -3.59
C PHE A 216 -3.19 -4.80 -2.80
N MET A 217 -3.81 -4.58 -1.64
CA MET A 217 -3.57 -3.39 -0.83
C MET A 217 -2.08 -3.12 -0.57
N PRO A 218 -1.26 -4.09 -0.14
CA PRO A 218 0.17 -3.84 0.07
C PRO A 218 0.93 -3.45 -1.20
N TRP A 219 0.48 -3.92 -2.36
CA TRP A 219 1.10 -3.60 -3.65
C TRP A 219 0.75 -2.21 -4.15
N THR A 220 -0.35 -1.63 -3.69
CA THR A 220 -0.73 -0.24 -4.03
C THR A 220 0.02 0.80 -3.21
N ASN A 221 0.77 0.39 -2.17
CA ASN A 221 1.50 1.26 -1.24
C ASN A 221 0.66 2.42 -0.69
N PRO A 222 -0.44 2.17 0.06
CA PRO A 222 -1.44 3.18 0.42
C PRO A 222 -0.91 4.27 1.36
N ARG A 223 0.29 4.10 1.92
CA ARG A 223 0.95 5.12 2.76
C ARG A 223 1.67 6.18 1.93
N ALA A 224 2.27 5.79 0.80
CA ALA A 224 3.11 6.66 0.00
C ALA A 224 2.50 7.01 -1.36
N ASN A 225 1.61 6.16 -1.91
CA ASN A 225 1.00 6.40 -3.22
C ASN A 225 0.00 7.57 -3.17
N VAL A 226 0.44 8.70 -3.67
CA VAL A 226 -0.32 9.96 -3.73
C VAL A 226 -0.77 10.32 -5.16
N ALA A 227 -0.75 9.36 -6.08
CA ALA A 227 -1.15 9.59 -7.47
C ALA A 227 -2.56 10.21 -7.55
N VAL A 228 -2.67 11.29 -8.30
CA VAL A 228 -3.92 11.99 -8.59
C VAL A 228 -4.39 11.61 -9.98
N GLU A 229 -3.51 11.75 -10.98
CA GLU A 229 -3.82 11.48 -12.37
C GLU A 229 -3.30 10.12 -12.84
N TRP A 230 -3.97 9.53 -13.83
CA TRP A 230 -3.69 8.17 -14.31
C TRP A 230 -2.25 7.97 -14.78
N ASN A 231 -1.64 8.99 -15.39
CA ASN A 231 -0.26 8.95 -15.87
C ASN A 231 0.79 9.00 -14.76
N GLN A 232 0.40 9.29 -13.52
CA GLN A 232 1.30 9.31 -12.36
C GLN A 232 1.45 7.93 -11.70
N ARG A 233 0.64 6.94 -12.09
CA ARG A 233 0.74 5.59 -11.53
C ARG A 233 2.00 4.85 -11.99
N ALA A 234 2.34 3.76 -11.29
CA ALA A 234 3.36 2.84 -11.76
C ALA A 234 2.97 2.22 -13.12
N GLY A 235 3.89 2.22 -14.07
CA GLY A 235 3.78 1.55 -15.36
C GLY A 235 4.47 0.18 -15.36
N ILE A 236 4.14 -0.68 -16.35
CA ILE A 236 4.77 -2.01 -16.48
C ILE A 236 6.28 -1.92 -16.69
N GLY A 237 6.75 -0.83 -17.32
CA GLY A 237 8.17 -0.54 -17.59
C GLY A 237 8.97 -0.09 -16.37
N GLU A 238 8.35 0.16 -15.20
CA GLU A 238 9.06 0.56 -13.99
C GLU A 238 10.26 -0.35 -13.70
N ALA A 239 11.38 0.26 -13.35
CA ALA A 239 12.58 -0.46 -12.97
C ALA A 239 12.33 -1.40 -11.79
N GLN A 240 11.78 -0.85 -10.72
CA GLN A 240 11.41 -1.58 -9.49
C GLN A 240 9.96 -1.32 -9.11
N TYR A 241 9.33 -2.31 -8.44
CA TYR A 241 7.95 -2.23 -7.94
C TYR A 241 7.86 -1.94 -6.44
N THR A 242 8.99 -1.62 -5.81
CA THR A 242 9.12 -1.33 -4.38
C THR A 242 9.04 0.17 -4.06
N GLY A 243 8.94 1.01 -5.07
CA GLY A 243 8.81 2.47 -4.92
C GLY A 243 7.43 2.93 -4.45
N ASP A 244 7.28 4.24 -4.27
CA ASP A 244 6.07 4.86 -3.71
C ASP A 244 4.83 4.63 -4.56
N ARG A 245 4.97 4.49 -5.88
CA ARG A 245 3.88 4.18 -6.80
C ARG A 245 3.39 2.73 -6.73
N GLY A 246 4.16 1.84 -6.07
CA GLY A 246 3.82 0.43 -5.90
C GLY A 246 3.94 -0.40 -7.18
N VAL A 247 3.21 -1.52 -7.20
CA VAL A 247 3.17 -2.45 -8.35
C VAL A 247 2.18 -1.94 -9.39
N PRO A 248 2.49 -2.03 -10.69
CA PRO A 248 1.52 -1.68 -11.75
C PRO A 248 0.21 -2.45 -11.62
N ALA A 249 -0.90 -1.75 -11.76
CA ALA A 249 -2.24 -2.33 -11.65
C ALA A 249 -2.48 -3.46 -12.67
N GLU A 250 -1.86 -3.37 -13.84
CA GLU A 250 -1.87 -4.42 -14.86
C GLU A 250 -1.31 -5.75 -14.34
N ARG A 251 -0.24 -5.69 -13.52
CA ARG A 251 0.37 -6.89 -12.91
C ARG A 251 -0.50 -7.51 -11.84
N MET A 252 -1.26 -6.69 -11.12
CA MET A 252 -2.26 -7.19 -10.16
C MET A 252 -3.34 -7.99 -10.86
N VAL A 253 -3.87 -7.47 -11.97
CA VAL A 253 -4.88 -8.17 -12.78
C VAL A 253 -4.30 -9.42 -13.44
N ASP A 254 -3.06 -9.37 -13.95
CA ASP A 254 -2.38 -10.53 -14.54
C ASP A 254 -2.22 -11.67 -13.54
N LEU A 255 -1.82 -11.36 -12.30
CA LEU A 255 -1.67 -12.36 -11.25
C LEU A 255 -3.01 -13.02 -10.90
N ALA A 256 -4.08 -12.22 -10.76
CA ALA A 256 -5.41 -12.74 -10.53
C ALA A 256 -5.89 -13.65 -11.69
N ASN A 257 -5.65 -13.21 -12.94
CA ASN A 257 -5.93 -14.03 -14.12
C ASN A 257 -5.14 -15.36 -14.13
N ALA A 258 -3.88 -15.33 -13.68
CA ALA A 258 -2.99 -16.49 -13.70
C ALA A 258 -3.51 -17.67 -12.84
N ILE A 259 -4.20 -17.36 -11.75
CA ILE A 259 -4.74 -18.37 -10.83
C ILE A 259 -6.26 -18.49 -10.88
N ASN A 260 -6.90 -17.76 -11.79
CA ASN A 260 -8.37 -17.68 -11.91
C ASN A 260 -9.05 -17.12 -10.64
N ALA A 261 -8.40 -16.21 -9.91
CA ALA A 261 -8.94 -15.52 -8.74
C ALA A 261 -9.50 -14.14 -9.09
N ALA A 262 -10.41 -13.64 -8.26
CA ALA A 262 -10.87 -12.27 -8.36
C ALA A 262 -9.82 -11.31 -7.78
N PRO A 263 -9.43 -10.21 -8.46
CA PRO A 263 -8.62 -9.18 -7.85
C PRO A 263 -9.47 -8.30 -6.93
N TRP A 264 -8.90 -7.91 -5.78
CA TRP A 264 -9.42 -6.84 -4.94
C TRP A 264 -8.43 -5.68 -4.99
N LEU A 265 -8.85 -4.58 -5.57
CA LEU A 265 -8.03 -3.45 -5.94
C LEU A 265 -8.37 -2.24 -5.08
N SER A 266 -7.35 -1.61 -4.49
CA SER A 266 -7.49 -0.36 -3.74
C SER A 266 -7.15 0.82 -4.67
N VAL A 267 -7.97 1.87 -4.64
CA VAL A 267 -7.78 3.10 -5.42
C VAL A 267 -7.01 4.10 -4.56
N PRO A 268 -5.97 4.79 -5.06
CA PRO A 268 -5.25 5.80 -4.29
C PRO A 268 -6.19 6.89 -3.75
N TYR A 269 -5.96 7.32 -2.50
CA TYR A 269 -6.89 8.23 -1.82
C TYR A 269 -6.99 9.65 -2.42
N LYS A 270 -6.02 10.05 -3.25
CA LYS A 270 -6.06 11.32 -3.99
C LYS A 270 -6.53 11.18 -5.44
N ALA A 271 -6.82 9.97 -5.90
CA ALA A 271 -7.17 9.70 -7.29
C ALA A 271 -8.35 10.57 -7.77
N SER A 272 -8.16 11.19 -8.94
CA SER A 272 -9.20 11.95 -9.65
C SER A 272 -10.28 11.00 -10.20
N ASP A 273 -11.42 11.55 -10.62
CA ASP A 273 -12.45 10.75 -11.28
C ASP A 273 -11.96 10.17 -12.60
N ASP A 274 -11.06 10.89 -13.30
CA ASP A 274 -10.46 10.37 -14.52
C ASP A 274 -9.50 9.22 -14.23
N TYR A 275 -8.69 9.30 -13.19
CA TYR A 275 -7.89 8.15 -12.73
C TYR A 275 -8.78 6.93 -12.50
N ILE A 276 -9.86 7.09 -11.73
CA ILE A 276 -10.78 6.00 -11.40
C ILE A 276 -11.41 5.41 -12.66
N ARG A 277 -11.80 6.25 -13.61
CA ARG A 277 -12.39 5.85 -14.90
C ARG A 277 -11.41 5.04 -15.74
N GLN A 278 -10.18 5.53 -15.89
CA GLN A 278 -9.15 4.85 -16.66
C GLN A 278 -8.72 3.53 -16.00
N TYR A 279 -8.68 3.48 -14.66
CA TYR A 279 -8.43 2.25 -13.93
C TYR A 279 -9.51 1.20 -14.20
N ALA A 280 -10.77 1.58 -14.12
CA ALA A 280 -11.90 0.69 -14.41
C ALA A 280 -11.86 0.17 -15.86
N ARG A 281 -11.56 1.04 -16.84
CA ARG A 281 -11.41 0.66 -18.27
C ARG A 281 -10.29 -0.35 -18.48
N MET A 282 -9.13 -0.10 -17.87
CA MET A 282 -7.98 -1.00 -17.94
C MET A 282 -8.34 -2.38 -17.38
N VAL A 283 -8.95 -2.43 -16.20
CA VAL A 283 -9.36 -3.70 -15.57
C VAL A 283 -10.42 -4.42 -16.40
N LYS A 284 -11.46 -3.72 -16.87
CA LYS A 284 -12.49 -4.31 -17.76
C LYS A 284 -11.89 -4.97 -19.00
N LYS A 285 -10.89 -4.30 -19.62
CA LYS A 285 -10.20 -4.81 -20.81
C LYS A 285 -9.32 -6.03 -20.52
N ARG A 286 -8.64 -6.04 -19.34
CA ARG A 286 -7.59 -7.02 -19.02
C ARG A 286 -8.07 -8.22 -18.21
N LEU A 287 -9.06 -8.03 -17.34
CA LEU A 287 -9.61 -9.09 -16.49
C LEU A 287 -10.45 -10.05 -17.31
N ARG A 288 -10.28 -11.35 -17.11
CA ARG A 288 -11.10 -12.39 -17.79
C ARG A 288 -12.59 -12.07 -17.62
N LYS A 289 -13.37 -12.30 -18.68
CA LYS A 289 -14.79 -11.91 -18.75
C LYS A 289 -15.68 -12.53 -17.67
N ASN A 290 -15.31 -13.73 -17.20
CA ASN A 290 -16.06 -14.47 -16.18
C ASN A 290 -15.63 -14.15 -14.74
N GLN A 291 -14.64 -13.27 -14.54
CA GLN A 291 -14.14 -12.93 -13.20
C GLN A 291 -14.78 -11.65 -12.66
N THR A 292 -15.00 -11.65 -11.36
CA THR A 292 -15.41 -10.49 -10.56
C THR A 292 -14.18 -9.66 -10.16
N VAL A 293 -14.36 -8.37 -9.94
CA VAL A 293 -13.37 -7.49 -9.30
C VAL A 293 -13.98 -6.85 -8.06
N TYR A 294 -13.25 -6.89 -6.94
CA TYR A 294 -13.56 -6.12 -5.74
C TYR A 294 -12.82 -4.78 -5.80
N VAL A 295 -13.48 -3.70 -5.42
CA VAL A 295 -12.91 -2.36 -5.43
C VAL A 295 -13.17 -1.66 -4.11
N GLU A 296 -12.13 -1.02 -3.55
CA GLU A 296 -12.22 -0.21 -2.36
C GLU A 296 -11.49 1.13 -2.56
N TYR A 297 -11.97 2.16 -1.88
CA TYR A 297 -11.31 3.45 -1.87
C TYR A 297 -10.23 3.48 -0.78
N SER A 298 -8.96 3.45 -1.23
CA SER A 298 -7.77 3.44 -0.38
C SER A 298 -7.71 2.24 0.57
N ASN A 299 -7.21 2.43 1.77
CA ASN A 299 -7.14 1.44 2.84
C ASN A 299 -7.46 2.11 4.17
N GLU A 300 -8.41 1.56 4.93
CA GLU A 300 -8.75 1.98 6.30
C GLU A 300 -8.79 3.49 6.52
N VAL A 301 -9.51 4.24 5.70
CA VAL A 301 -9.52 5.71 5.71
C VAL A 301 -10.01 6.32 7.03
N TRP A 302 -10.66 5.53 7.89
CA TRP A 302 -11.01 5.90 9.28
C TRP A 302 -9.84 5.75 10.26
N ASN A 303 -8.78 5.03 9.90
CA ASN A 303 -7.64 4.74 10.76
C ASN A 303 -6.57 5.84 10.64
N SER A 304 -6.32 6.56 11.73
CA SER A 304 -5.41 7.71 11.79
C SER A 304 -3.93 7.37 11.51
N ILE A 305 -3.56 6.09 11.46
CA ILE A 305 -2.19 5.70 11.07
C ILE A 305 -1.93 5.86 9.57
N PHE A 306 -2.99 6.07 8.76
CA PHE A 306 -2.85 6.29 7.33
C PHE A 306 -3.05 7.77 6.96
N PRO A 307 -2.22 8.34 6.05
CA PRO A 307 -2.39 9.72 5.57
C PRO A 307 -3.77 9.98 4.97
N ALA A 308 -4.39 8.94 4.40
CA ALA A 308 -5.75 8.99 3.85
C ALA A 308 -6.79 9.45 4.86
N ALA A 309 -6.67 9.09 6.14
CA ALA A 309 -7.61 9.50 7.19
C ALA A 309 -7.57 11.01 7.44
N THR A 310 -6.37 11.59 7.52
CA THR A 310 -6.19 13.04 7.67
C THR A 310 -6.69 13.79 6.44
N TYR A 311 -6.36 13.31 5.24
CA TYR A 311 -6.87 13.87 3.99
C TYR A 311 -8.40 13.85 3.94
N ALA A 312 -9.02 12.72 4.24
CA ALA A 312 -10.47 12.56 4.24
C ALA A 312 -11.16 13.47 5.26
N ALA A 313 -10.61 13.57 6.48
CA ALA A 313 -11.15 14.46 7.50
C ALA A 313 -11.11 15.94 7.09
N ARG A 314 -10.00 16.39 6.48
CA ARG A 314 -9.88 17.76 5.94
C ARG A 314 -10.87 18.03 4.81
N LYS A 315 -11.04 17.08 3.89
CA LYS A 315 -12.03 17.20 2.80
C LYS A 315 -13.46 17.26 3.33
N ALA A 316 -13.80 16.46 4.32
CA ALA A 316 -15.09 16.49 4.98
C ALA A 316 -15.34 17.84 5.70
N ASP A 317 -14.35 18.34 6.42
CA ASP A 317 -14.43 19.58 7.18
C ASP A 317 -14.59 20.83 6.27
N SER A 318 -14.01 20.78 5.07
CA SER A 318 -14.20 21.84 4.07
C SER A 318 -15.55 21.75 3.34
N LEU A 319 -16.18 20.58 3.30
CA LEU A 319 -17.41 20.33 2.55
C LEU A 319 -18.67 20.48 3.40
N TRP A 320 -18.59 20.08 4.67
CA TRP A 320 -19.74 20.02 5.56
C TRP A 320 -19.53 20.81 6.84
N LYS A 321 -20.59 21.53 7.30
CA LYS A 321 -20.62 22.06 8.65
C LYS A 321 -20.79 20.89 9.63
N PHE A 322 -19.80 20.68 10.51
CA PHE A 322 -19.84 19.58 11.47
C PHE A 322 -20.92 19.84 12.55
N PRO A 323 -21.91 18.92 12.71
CA PRO A 323 -23.10 19.21 13.51
C PRO A 323 -22.95 18.95 15.01
N TYR A 324 -21.79 18.39 15.45
CA TYR A 324 -21.60 17.94 16.83
C TYR A 324 -20.50 18.75 17.57
N PRO A 325 -20.77 19.97 18.07
CA PRO A 325 -19.72 20.85 18.57
C PRO A 325 -18.99 20.33 19.84
N LYS A 326 -19.65 19.48 20.64
CA LYS A 326 -19.12 18.97 21.92
C LYS A 326 -18.37 17.63 21.79
N VAL A 327 -18.04 17.17 20.59
CA VAL A 327 -17.34 15.89 20.39
C VAL A 327 -15.84 16.07 20.50
N ALA A 328 -15.16 15.19 21.24
CA ALA A 328 -13.70 15.18 21.37
C ALA A 328 -13.00 15.12 19.99
N ALA A 329 -11.88 15.82 19.85
CA ALA A 329 -11.17 16.01 18.58
C ALA A 329 -10.86 14.69 17.83
N GLY A 330 -10.42 13.64 18.55
CA GLY A 330 -10.18 12.32 17.96
C GLY A 330 -11.43 11.69 17.35
N LYS A 331 -12.56 11.74 18.06
CA LYS A 331 -13.85 11.23 17.57
C LYS A 331 -14.37 12.08 16.40
N ARG A 332 -14.21 13.42 16.46
CA ARG A 332 -14.54 14.33 15.36
C ARG A 332 -13.82 13.92 14.09
N ARG A 333 -12.50 13.67 14.16
CA ARG A 333 -11.69 13.23 13.02
C ARG A 333 -12.22 11.94 12.41
N VAL A 334 -12.52 10.93 13.24
CA VAL A 334 -13.10 9.65 12.78
C VAL A 334 -14.44 9.87 12.07
N LEU A 335 -15.35 10.68 12.64
CA LEU A 335 -16.65 10.96 12.03
C LEU A 335 -16.49 11.66 10.66
N LEU A 336 -15.64 12.68 10.58
CA LEU A 336 -15.37 13.39 9.33
C LEU A 336 -14.76 12.45 8.26
N SER A 337 -13.71 11.71 8.64
CA SER A 337 -13.05 10.80 7.69
C SER A 337 -13.97 9.67 7.23
N ALA A 338 -14.81 9.12 8.11
CA ALA A 338 -15.80 8.09 7.79
C ALA A 338 -16.83 8.55 6.76
N ASN A 339 -17.37 9.76 6.92
CA ASN A 339 -18.36 10.32 5.98
C ASN A 339 -17.75 10.64 4.61
N TRP A 340 -16.55 11.25 4.58
CA TRP A 340 -15.84 11.46 3.30
C TRP A 340 -15.51 10.14 2.62
N TYR A 341 -14.98 9.17 3.37
CA TYR A 341 -14.67 7.84 2.87
C TYR A 341 -15.90 7.20 2.21
N ALA A 342 -17.04 7.23 2.91
CA ALA A 342 -18.28 6.66 2.39
C ALA A 342 -18.74 7.37 1.11
N LYS A 343 -18.76 8.71 1.10
CA LYS A 343 -19.08 9.51 -0.10
C LYS A 343 -18.18 9.16 -1.27
N ARG A 344 -16.86 9.20 -1.06
CA ARG A 344 -15.90 8.97 -2.14
C ARG A 344 -15.93 7.53 -2.65
N SER A 345 -16.18 6.56 -1.77
CA SER A 345 -16.37 5.16 -2.14
C SER A 345 -17.61 4.97 -3.03
N VAL A 346 -18.71 5.65 -2.72
CA VAL A 346 -19.93 5.61 -3.55
C VAL A 346 -19.68 6.23 -4.93
N GLU A 347 -19.01 7.38 -4.99
CA GLU A 347 -18.66 8.04 -6.26
C GLU A 347 -17.75 7.12 -7.10
N MET A 348 -16.72 6.57 -6.51
CA MET A 348 -15.84 5.58 -7.14
C MET A 348 -16.66 4.39 -7.67
N CYS A 349 -17.55 3.83 -6.85
CA CYS A 349 -18.38 2.70 -7.24
C CYS A 349 -19.26 3.01 -8.47
N LYS A 350 -19.89 4.17 -8.48
CA LYS A 350 -20.68 4.63 -9.63
C LYS A 350 -19.84 4.70 -10.90
N ILE A 351 -18.63 5.28 -10.82
CA ILE A 351 -17.71 5.36 -11.97
C ILE A 351 -17.34 3.96 -12.46
N TRP A 352 -16.92 3.04 -11.56
CA TRP A 352 -16.57 1.67 -11.93
C TRP A 352 -17.72 0.93 -12.60
N LYS A 353 -18.92 0.96 -12.00
CA LYS A 353 -20.11 0.28 -12.55
C LYS A 353 -20.55 0.86 -13.90
N ASN A 354 -20.42 2.19 -14.07
CA ASN A 354 -20.71 2.86 -15.35
C ASN A 354 -19.72 2.42 -16.44
N GLU A 355 -18.41 2.37 -16.15
CA GLU A 355 -17.40 1.94 -17.11
C GLU A 355 -17.56 0.45 -17.48
N PHE A 356 -18.01 -0.40 -16.56
CA PHE A 356 -18.31 -1.79 -16.87
C PHE A 356 -19.61 -1.96 -17.68
N GLY A 357 -20.54 -1.02 -17.61
CA GLY A 357 -21.78 -1.00 -18.38
C GLY A 357 -22.64 -2.24 -18.15
N SER A 358 -22.98 -3.00 -19.19
CA SER A 358 -23.74 -4.27 -19.07
C SER A 358 -23.07 -5.32 -18.19
N GLN A 359 -21.76 -5.22 -17.96
CA GLN A 359 -20.99 -6.12 -17.10
C GLN A 359 -20.86 -5.59 -15.65
N ARG A 360 -21.63 -4.59 -15.24
CA ARG A 360 -21.55 -3.94 -13.91
C ARG A 360 -21.69 -4.90 -12.73
N SER A 361 -22.36 -6.04 -12.90
CA SER A 361 -22.51 -7.08 -11.86
C SER A 361 -21.17 -7.73 -11.46
N ARG A 362 -20.16 -7.64 -12.33
CA ARG A 362 -18.79 -8.10 -12.06
C ARG A 362 -18.03 -7.19 -11.06
N VAL A 363 -18.48 -5.96 -10.88
CA VAL A 363 -17.86 -5.02 -9.94
C VAL A 363 -18.52 -5.15 -8.57
N LYS A 364 -17.74 -5.47 -7.57
CA LYS A 364 -18.13 -5.54 -6.16
C LYS A 364 -17.48 -4.41 -5.37
N CYS A 365 -18.25 -3.40 -5.04
CA CYS A 365 -17.81 -2.26 -4.26
C CYS A 365 -17.87 -2.56 -2.77
N VAL A 366 -16.81 -2.25 -2.04
CA VAL A 366 -16.69 -2.55 -0.61
C VAL A 366 -16.61 -1.26 0.21
N LEU A 367 -17.41 -1.18 1.26
CA LEU A 367 -17.21 -0.25 2.38
C LEU A 367 -16.64 -1.02 3.55
N GLY A 368 -15.41 -0.69 3.95
CA GLY A 368 -14.74 -1.30 5.10
C GLY A 368 -14.99 -0.54 6.40
N SER A 369 -14.79 -1.21 7.55
CA SER A 369 -14.84 -0.61 8.89
C SER A 369 -14.06 -1.41 9.92
N LEU A 370 -13.95 -0.85 11.12
CA LEU A 370 -13.37 -1.49 12.30
C LEU A 370 -14.29 -2.60 12.83
N ASN A 371 -13.76 -3.81 12.99
CA ASN A 371 -14.51 -4.95 13.55
C ASN A 371 -14.95 -4.72 15.00
N SER A 372 -14.05 -4.19 15.84
CA SER A 372 -14.28 -4.02 17.28
C SER A 372 -15.16 -2.81 17.64
N VAL A 373 -15.52 -1.97 16.66
CA VAL A 373 -16.23 -0.70 16.90
C VAL A 373 -17.37 -0.52 15.88
N PRO A 374 -18.48 -1.28 16.01
CA PRO A 374 -19.57 -1.30 15.02
C PRO A 374 -20.23 0.05 14.75
N TRP A 375 -20.16 1.02 15.69
CA TRP A 375 -20.73 2.35 15.46
C TRP A 375 -20.00 3.12 14.34
N VAL A 376 -18.69 2.86 14.11
CA VAL A 376 -17.95 3.44 12.96
C VAL A 376 -18.51 2.88 11.65
N GLY A 377 -18.80 1.58 11.62
CA GLY A 377 -19.45 0.96 10.46
C GLY A 377 -20.83 1.54 10.18
N LYS A 378 -21.62 1.77 11.25
CA LYS A 378 -22.91 2.44 11.11
C LYS A 378 -22.77 3.85 10.55
N GLU A 379 -21.79 4.63 11.04
CA GLU A 379 -21.50 5.99 10.55
C GLU A 379 -21.11 5.98 9.07
N ILE A 380 -20.29 5.03 8.63
CA ILE A 380 -19.89 4.87 7.24
C ILE A 380 -21.08 4.49 6.35
N LEU A 381 -21.93 3.57 6.79
CA LEU A 381 -23.07 3.08 6.01
C LEU A 381 -24.21 4.10 5.95
N ASP A 382 -24.45 4.85 7.02
CA ASP A 382 -25.43 5.94 7.04
C ASP A 382 -24.93 7.21 6.35
N CYS A 383 -23.65 7.51 6.44
CA CYS A 383 -22.97 8.72 5.94
C CYS A 383 -23.78 10.02 6.19
N PRO A 384 -24.14 10.35 7.43
CA PRO A 384 -25.14 11.35 7.74
C PRO A 384 -24.75 12.77 7.39
N LEU A 385 -23.46 13.07 7.18
CA LEU A 385 -23.01 14.37 6.72
C LEU A 385 -23.31 14.60 5.22
N TRP A 386 -23.46 13.52 4.45
CA TRP A 386 -23.89 13.59 3.04
C TRP A 386 -25.38 13.24 2.94
N LYS A 387 -26.22 14.19 3.30
CA LYS A 387 -27.68 13.99 3.42
C LYS A 387 -28.35 13.57 2.12
N GLU A 388 -27.87 14.09 0.99
CA GLU A 388 -28.42 13.83 -0.35
C GLU A 388 -28.28 12.36 -0.77
N ALA A 389 -27.37 11.60 -0.14
CA ALA A 389 -27.21 10.18 -0.42
C ALA A 389 -28.36 9.33 0.14
N GLY A 390 -29.00 9.77 1.22
CA GLY A 390 -30.01 8.97 1.92
C GLY A 390 -29.45 7.62 2.44
N GLY A 391 -28.15 7.59 2.78
CA GLY A 391 -27.39 6.42 3.22
C GLY A 391 -26.49 5.80 2.15
N CYS A 392 -25.21 5.69 2.46
CA CYS A 392 -24.17 5.20 1.54
C CYS A 392 -24.22 3.68 1.32
N GLY A 393 -24.69 2.92 2.31
CA GLY A 393 -24.74 1.45 2.23
C GLY A 393 -25.56 0.92 1.06
N ARG A 394 -26.57 1.68 0.59
CA ARG A 394 -27.41 1.28 -0.57
C ARG A 394 -26.69 1.26 -1.93
N TYR A 395 -25.52 1.84 -2.03
CA TYR A 395 -24.79 2.00 -3.29
C TYR A 395 -23.63 1.04 -3.45
N VAL A 396 -23.36 0.20 -2.45
CA VAL A 396 -22.24 -0.75 -2.44
C VAL A 396 -22.73 -2.19 -2.37
N ASP A 397 -21.84 -3.15 -2.56
CA ASP A 397 -22.20 -4.57 -2.66
C ASP A 397 -21.86 -5.35 -1.40
N ALA A 398 -20.87 -4.88 -0.62
CA ALA A 398 -20.39 -5.57 0.57
C ALA A 398 -19.95 -4.61 1.67
N TYR A 399 -20.11 -5.06 2.91
CA TYR A 399 -19.57 -4.44 4.11
C TYR A 399 -18.40 -5.27 4.62
N GLY A 400 -17.20 -4.65 4.69
CA GLY A 400 -15.94 -5.31 5.02
C GLY A 400 -15.50 -5.01 6.45
N ILE A 401 -15.03 -6.03 7.17
CA ILE A 401 -14.43 -5.88 8.51
C ILE A 401 -13.08 -6.58 8.57
N GLY A 402 -12.28 -6.26 9.62
CA GLY A 402 -11.04 -6.95 9.96
C GLY A 402 -11.21 -7.79 11.22
N PRO A 403 -11.82 -9.00 11.17
CA PRO A 403 -12.17 -9.78 12.36
C PRO A 403 -10.94 -10.52 12.92
N TYR A 404 -9.94 -9.79 13.36
CA TYR A 404 -8.78 -10.36 14.02
C TYR A 404 -9.11 -10.88 15.43
N PHE A 405 -8.39 -11.93 15.87
CA PHE A 405 -8.52 -12.47 17.21
C PHE A 405 -7.23 -12.34 18.03
N GLY A 406 -7.37 -12.15 19.35
CA GLY A 406 -6.26 -12.20 20.30
C GLY A 406 -5.50 -10.90 20.54
N ASP A 407 -5.90 -9.77 19.93
CA ASP A 407 -5.22 -8.46 20.08
C ASP A 407 -5.09 -7.98 21.54
N TYR A 408 -6.09 -8.27 22.38
CA TYR A 408 -6.10 -7.85 23.77
C TYR A 408 -5.03 -8.55 24.62
N ILE A 409 -4.57 -9.74 24.23
CA ILE A 409 -3.53 -10.49 24.97
C ILE A 409 -2.20 -9.72 25.01
N ALA A 410 -1.88 -9.02 23.93
CA ALA A 410 -0.66 -8.20 23.83
C ALA A 410 -0.77 -6.81 24.46
N LYS A 411 -1.93 -6.40 24.98
CA LYS A 411 -2.15 -5.09 25.58
C LYS A 411 -1.28 -4.83 26.82
N LYS A 412 -0.95 -3.56 27.05
CA LYS A 412 -0.03 -3.14 28.13
C LYS A 412 -0.42 -3.71 29.50
N GLU A 413 -1.70 -3.69 29.83
CA GLU A 413 -2.25 -4.18 31.09
C GLU A 413 -2.06 -5.68 31.32
N ASN A 414 -1.88 -6.46 30.27
CA ASN A 414 -1.72 -7.93 30.33
C ASN A 414 -0.28 -8.38 30.30
N ARG A 415 0.68 -7.49 29.99
CA ARG A 415 2.08 -7.85 29.73
C ARG A 415 2.78 -8.55 30.89
N ALA A 416 2.56 -8.10 32.13
CA ALA A 416 3.18 -8.72 33.31
C ALA A 416 2.70 -10.17 33.49
N THR A 417 1.40 -10.41 33.32
CA THR A 417 0.81 -11.73 33.38
C THR A 417 1.31 -12.62 32.24
N VAL A 418 1.30 -12.13 30.99
CA VAL A 418 1.79 -12.89 29.83
C VAL A 418 3.30 -13.20 29.97
N LYS A 419 4.08 -12.24 30.52
CA LYS A 419 5.50 -12.49 30.81
C LYS A 419 5.69 -13.58 31.87
N SER A 420 4.81 -13.67 32.89
CA SER A 420 4.93 -14.75 33.89
C SER A 420 4.72 -16.13 33.27
N TRP A 421 3.88 -16.25 32.22
CA TRP A 421 3.66 -17.52 31.51
C TRP A 421 4.94 -18.05 30.84
N THR A 422 5.83 -17.18 30.38
CA THR A 422 7.06 -17.60 29.70
C THR A 422 8.02 -18.40 30.59
N LYS A 423 7.76 -18.45 31.91
CA LYS A 423 8.50 -19.27 32.88
C LYS A 423 8.01 -20.72 32.97
N ASP A 424 6.86 -21.04 32.36
CA ASP A 424 6.34 -22.40 32.30
C ASP A 424 7.27 -23.31 31.45
N ALA A 425 7.24 -24.60 31.68
CA ALA A 425 8.09 -25.56 30.99
C ALA A 425 7.93 -25.55 29.45
N ASP A 426 6.74 -25.22 28.94
CA ASP A 426 6.45 -25.09 27.51
C ASP A 426 6.64 -23.67 26.97
N GLY A 427 7.23 -22.77 27.77
CA GLY A 427 7.41 -21.35 27.44
C GLY A 427 6.12 -20.54 27.44
N GLY A 428 5.05 -21.01 28.09
CA GLY A 428 3.77 -20.33 28.27
C GLY A 428 2.74 -20.59 27.16
N LYS A 429 3.02 -21.51 26.26
CA LYS A 429 2.14 -21.79 25.11
C LYS A 429 0.81 -22.41 25.56
N ALA A 430 0.79 -23.27 26.57
CA ALA A 430 -0.43 -23.87 27.09
C ALA A 430 -1.40 -22.79 27.60
N ARG A 431 -0.92 -21.84 28.40
CA ARG A 431 -1.74 -20.72 28.90
C ARG A 431 -2.17 -19.78 27.76
N LEU A 432 -1.31 -19.51 26.80
CA LEU A 432 -1.65 -18.68 25.66
C LEU A 432 -2.80 -19.30 24.85
N PHE A 433 -2.73 -20.60 24.52
CA PHE A 433 -3.80 -21.26 23.77
C PHE A 433 -5.06 -21.47 24.61
N GLN A 434 -4.94 -21.69 25.91
CA GLN A 434 -6.09 -21.68 26.82
C GLN A 434 -6.79 -20.33 26.76
N GLU A 435 -6.05 -19.23 26.84
CA GLU A 435 -6.63 -17.87 26.75
C GLU A 435 -7.26 -17.60 25.37
N ILE A 436 -6.63 -18.04 24.29
CA ILE A 436 -7.18 -17.86 22.93
C ILE A 436 -8.48 -18.63 22.76
N LEU A 437 -8.53 -19.89 23.16
CA LEU A 437 -9.63 -20.81 22.85
C LEU A 437 -10.78 -20.71 23.88
N HIS A 438 -10.48 -20.46 25.15
CA HIS A 438 -11.42 -20.59 26.27
C HIS A 438 -11.42 -19.38 27.22
N GLY A 439 -10.32 -18.61 27.26
CA GLY A 439 -10.15 -17.50 28.22
C GLY A 439 -9.76 -17.96 29.62
N GLY A 440 -9.83 -17.03 30.56
CA GLY A 440 -9.64 -17.28 32.00
C GLY A 440 -8.19 -17.17 32.49
N MET A 441 -7.20 -16.92 31.61
CA MET A 441 -5.80 -16.78 32.01
C MET A 441 -5.40 -15.33 32.32
N LEU A 442 -6.23 -14.35 31.98
CA LEU A 442 -6.02 -12.92 32.23
C LEU A 442 -7.07 -12.37 33.18
N LYS A 443 -6.72 -11.39 34.02
CA LYS A 443 -7.63 -10.77 35.00
C LYS A 443 -8.91 -10.20 34.37
N LYS A 444 -8.81 -9.70 33.14
CA LYS A 444 -9.92 -9.17 32.33
C LYS A 444 -10.09 -9.97 31.05
N SER A 445 -9.99 -11.29 31.15
CA SER A 445 -10.24 -12.17 30.02
C SER A 445 -11.70 -12.03 29.57
N PRO A 446 -11.97 -11.90 28.28
CA PRO A 446 -13.31 -12.08 27.76
C PRO A 446 -13.84 -13.47 28.11
N GLN A 447 -15.11 -13.58 28.51
CA GLN A 447 -15.73 -14.88 28.74
C GLN A 447 -15.67 -15.73 27.46
N GLY A 448 -15.04 -16.89 27.52
CA GLY A 448 -14.79 -17.76 26.37
C GLY A 448 -13.61 -17.31 25.48
N GLY A 449 -12.76 -16.39 25.99
CA GLY A 449 -11.49 -16.02 25.37
C GLY A 449 -11.57 -15.24 24.08
N ALA A 450 -10.49 -15.29 23.30
CA ALA A 450 -10.39 -14.55 22.05
C ALA A 450 -11.40 -15.03 21.00
N MET A 451 -11.73 -16.32 20.99
CA MET A 451 -12.68 -16.90 20.05
C MET A 451 -14.10 -16.40 20.29
N ALA A 452 -14.55 -16.33 21.55
CA ALA A 452 -15.87 -15.78 21.89
C ALA A 452 -15.94 -14.28 21.59
N LEU A 453 -14.89 -13.53 21.93
CA LEU A 453 -14.84 -12.10 21.63
C LEU A 453 -15.00 -11.80 20.13
N VAL A 454 -14.22 -12.47 19.28
CA VAL A 454 -14.30 -12.25 17.82
C VAL A 454 -15.64 -12.73 17.26
N ARG A 455 -16.23 -13.82 17.79
CA ARG A 455 -17.57 -14.27 17.43
C ARG A 455 -18.62 -13.17 17.68
N ASP A 456 -18.61 -12.58 18.87
CA ASP A 456 -19.59 -11.55 19.25
C ASP A 456 -19.45 -10.29 18.38
N GLN A 457 -18.21 -9.93 18.04
CA GLN A 457 -17.93 -8.85 17.09
C GLN A 457 -18.41 -9.17 15.67
N ILE A 458 -18.23 -10.40 15.18
CA ILE A 458 -18.73 -10.85 13.89
C ILE A 458 -20.26 -10.75 13.86
N TYR A 459 -20.95 -11.23 14.91
CA TYR A 459 -22.42 -11.16 15.00
C TYR A 459 -22.96 -9.73 15.04
N ALA A 460 -22.28 -8.83 15.77
CA ALA A 460 -22.66 -7.42 15.80
C ALA A 460 -22.55 -6.76 14.42
N ASN A 461 -21.47 -7.04 13.70
CA ASN A 461 -21.27 -6.52 12.35
C ASN A 461 -22.18 -7.22 11.31
N LYS A 462 -22.52 -8.49 11.50
CA LYS A 462 -23.50 -9.18 10.66
C LYS A 462 -24.89 -8.55 10.76
N LYS A 463 -25.35 -8.26 11.97
CA LYS A 463 -26.59 -7.52 12.18
C LYS A 463 -26.60 -6.18 11.44
N LEU A 464 -25.46 -5.49 11.47
CA LEU A 464 -25.30 -4.23 10.75
C LEU A 464 -25.34 -4.44 9.22
N ALA A 465 -24.61 -5.42 8.69
CA ALA A 465 -24.63 -5.76 7.26
C ALA A 465 -26.05 -6.13 6.79
N ASP A 466 -26.78 -6.95 7.56
CA ASP A 466 -28.15 -7.37 7.24
C ASP A 466 -29.13 -6.21 7.17
N LYS A 467 -28.99 -5.23 8.09
CA LYS A 467 -29.80 -4.02 8.08
C LYS A 467 -29.72 -3.26 6.75
N TYR A 468 -28.53 -3.26 6.12
CA TYR A 468 -28.31 -2.62 4.82
C TYR A 468 -28.40 -3.59 3.64
N ARG A 469 -28.75 -4.86 3.87
CA ARG A 469 -28.82 -5.93 2.85
C ARG A 469 -27.49 -6.13 2.14
N LEU A 470 -26.37 -6.05 2.85
CA LEU A 470 -25.02 -6.21 2.36
C LEU A 470 -24.45 -7.58 2.73
N GLU A 471 -23.60 -8.11 1.86
CA GLU A 471 -22.75 -9.24 2.22
C GLU A 471 -21.73 -8.78 3.28
N LEU A 472 -21.60 -9.53 4.39
CA LEU A 472 -20.52 -9.33 5.35
C LEU A 472 -19.29 -10.06 4.84
N ILE A 473 -18.19 -9.34 4.59
CA ILE A 473 -16.91 -9.91 4.15
C ILE A 473 -15.77 -9.44 5.06
N ALA A 474 -14.65 -10.18 5.06
CA ALA A 474 -13.44 -9.79 5.77
C ALA A 474 -12.37 -9.33 4.79
N TYR A 475 -11.95 -8.04 4.87
CA TYR A 475 -10.84 -7.53 4.05
C TYR A 475 -9.48 -7.96 4.59
N GLU A 476 -9.37 -8.23 5.89
CA GLU A 476 -8.21 -8.76 6.60
C GLU A 476 -8.69 -9.64 7.74
N ALA A 477 -7.96 -10.72 8.06
CA ALA A 477 -8.40 -11.70 9.03
C ALA A 477 -7.25 -12.55 9.58
N GLY A 478 -7.42 -13.09 10.77
CA GLY A 478 -6.47 -14.02 11.37
C GLY A 478 -6.11 -13.66 12.81
N GLN A 479 -5.00 -14.20 13.32
CA GLN A 479 -4.49 -13.90 14.65
C GLN A 479 -3.87 -12.49 14.71
N HIS A 480 -4.00 -11.81 15.86
CA HIS A 480 -3.41 -10.51 16.14
C HIS A 480 -2.72 -10.50 17.51
N LEU A 481 -1.78 -11.44 17.72
CA LEU A 481 -1.00 -11.53 18.96
C LEU A 481 0.04 -10.41 19.07
N ILE A 482 0.15 -9.58 18.05
CA ILE A 482 1.00 -8.39 18.01
C ILE A 482 0.20 -7.15 18.38
N ARG A 483 0.83 -6.21 19.08
CA ARG A 483 0.29 -4.88 19.25
C ARG A 483 1.09 -3.86 18.43
N TYR A 484 0.44 -3.30 17.45
CA TYR A 484 0.93 -2.18 16.66
C TYR A 484 0.43 -0.87 17.28
N ASP A 485 1.07 -0.47 18.39
CA ASP A 485 0.67 0.72 19.15
C ASP A 485 1.94 1.43 19.64
N PRO A 486 2.52 2.34 18.81
CA PRO A 486 3.66 3.13 19.28
C PRO A 486 3.26 4.03 20.46
N PRO A 487 4.05 4.09 21.55
CA PRO A 487 5.33 3.42 21.77
C PRO A 487 5.23 1.99 22.37
N HIS A 488 4.05 1.36 22.32
CA HIS A 488 3.68 0.18 23.11
C HIS A 488 3.91 -1.19 22.42
N THR A 489 4.73 -1.24 21.38
CA THR A 489 5.12 -2.53 20.75
C THR A 489 5.66 -3.48 21.81
N VAL A 490 5.32 -4.77 21.71
CA VAL A 490 5.91 -5.81 22.56
C VAL A 490 7.42 -5.81 22.35
N LYS A 491 8.15 -5.32 23.33
CA LYS A 491 9.64 -5.24 23.30
C LYS A 491 10.29 -6.32 24.15
N ASP A 492 9.52 -6.98 25.03
CA ASP A 492 10.03 -8.05 25.87
C ASP A 492 10.36 -9.29 25.03
N PRO A 493 11.63 -9.71 24.96
CA PRO A 493 12.04 -10.82 24.09
C PRO A 493 11.34 -12.13 24.43
N ALA A 494 11.08 -12.40 25.71
CA ALA A 494 10.44 -13.65 26.13
C ALA A 494 8.97 -13.71 25.67
N VAL A 495 8.22 -12.61 25.83
CA VAL A 495 6.84 -12.49 25.32
C VAL A 495 6.80 -12.56 23.80
N LEU A 496 7.73 -11.88 23.13
CA LEU A 496 7.84 -11.93 21.67
C LEU A 496 8.11 -13.36 21.18
N ASN A 497 9.05 -14.07 21.81
CA ASN A 497 9.35 -15.45 21.51
C ASN A 497 8.14 -16.38 21.73
N LEU A 498 7.36 -16.16 22.81
CA LEU A 498 6.12 -16.88 23.03
C LEU A 498 5.14 -16.69 21.85
N PHE A 499 4.90 -15.45 21.43
CA PHE A 499 3.96 -15.18 20.35
C PHE A 499 4.46 -15.68 18.99
N MET A 500 5.76 -15.56 18.71
CA MET A 500 6.34 -16.05 17.45
C MET A 500 6.38 -17.59 17.42
N SER A 501 6.75 -18.26 18.52
CA SER A 501 6.77 -19.73 18.59
C SER A 501 5.36 -20.33 18.52
N ALA A 502 4.35 -19.65 19.04
CA ALA A 502 2.95 -20.06 18.94
C ALA A 502 2.46 -20.17 17.49
N GLN A 503 3.06 -19.43 16.55
CA GLN A 503 2.71 -19.52 15.12
C GLN A 503 3.02 -20.90 14.52
N LYS A 504 3.99 -21.60 15.10
CA LYS A 504 4.46 -22.94 14.66
C LYS A 504 3.88 -24.08 15.50
N ASP A 505 3.14 -23.75 16.56
CA ASP A 505 2.52 -24.74 17.45
C ASP A 505 1.26 -25.35 16.80
N PRO A 506 1.06 -26.69 16.84
CA PRO A 506 -0.11 -27.35 16.24
C PRO A 506 -1.46 -26.79 16.72
N ARG A 507 -1.54 -26.29 17.96
CA ARG A 507 -2.76 -25.66 18.51
C ARG A 507 -3.19 -24.40 17.74
N MET A 508 -2.28 -23.76 16.99
CA MET A 508 -2.63 -22.65 16.08
C MET A 508 -3.53 -23.13 14.95
N ARG A 509 -3.35 -24.37 14.42
CA ARG A 509 -4.27 -24.95 13.44
C ARG A 509 -5.68 -25.08 14.03
N GLN A 510 -5.79 -25.61 15.26
CA GLN A 510 -7.07 -25.72 15.95
C GLN A 510 -7.73 -24.35 16.15
N ALA A 511 -6.97 -23.34 16.59
CA ALA A 511 -7.47 -21.99 16.75
C ALA A 511 -8.03 -21.41 15.42
N TYR A 512 -7.30 -21.62 14.32
CA TYR A 512 -7.76 -21.17 12.99
C TYR A 512 -8.98 -21.96 12.51
N GLN A 513 -9.06 -23.27 12.72
CA GLN A 513 -10.23 -24.06 12.36
C GLN A 513 -11.49 -23.59 13.12
N GLN A 514 -11.36 -23.35 14.43
CA GLN A 514 -12.46 -22.80 15.22
C GLN A 514 -12.87 -21.39 14.75
N TYR A 515 -11.89 -20.55 14.46
CA TYR A 515 -12.08 -19.20 13.94
C TYR A 515 -12.82 -19.18 12.58
N LEU A 516 -12.39 -19.99 11.63
CA LEU A 516 -13.01 -20.10 10.29
C LEU A 516 -14.45 -20.63 10.39
N ASN A 517 -14.69 -21.61 11.27
CA ASN A 517 -16.03 -22.12 11.55
C ASN A 517 -16.92 -21.02 12.18
N THR A 518 -16.37 -20.23 13.12
CA THR A 518 -17.06 -19.10 13.73
C THR A 518 -17.46 -18.05 12.69
N TRP A 519 -16.58 -17.75 11.74
CA TRP A 519 -16.87 -16.86 10.62
C TRP A 519 -18.04 -17.36 9.77
N ALA A 520 -17.99 -18.61 9.36
CA ALA A 520 -19.05 -19.24 8.56
C ALA A 520 -20.38 -19.30 9.29
N GLN A 521 -20.39 -19.72 10.57
CA GLN A 521 -21.59 -19.77 11.42
C GLN A 521 -22.18 -18.37 11.66
N GLY A 522 -21.32 -17.36 11.81
CA GLY A 522 -21.71 -15.97 11.94
C GLY A 522 -22.30 -15.33 10.67
N GLY A 523 -22.42 -16.11 9.59
CA GLY A 523 -22.97 -15.63 8.32
C GLY A 523 -21.99 -14.74 7.54
N GLY A 524 -20.68 -14.85 7.79
CA GLY A 524 -19.64 -14.23 7.00
C GLY A 524 -19.54 -14.89 5.61
N GLY A 525 -19.32 -14.08 4.58
CA GLY A 525 -19.05 -14.51 3.21
C GLY A 525 -17.54 -14.64 2.95
N LEU A 526 -17.03 -13.92 1.94
CA LEU A 526 -15.59 -13.91 1.63
C LEU A 526 -14.73 -13.52 2.85
N LEU A 527 -13.68 -14.32 3.13
CA LEU A 527 -12.67 -13.99 4.15
C LEU A 527 -11.28 -13.92 3.51
N LEU A 528 -10.55 -12.82 3.74
CA LEU A 528 -9.17 -12.69 3.31
C LEU A 528 -8.22 -12.77 4.51
N HIS A 529 -7.38 -13.79 4.51
CA HIS A 529 -6.33 -13.92 5.52
C HIS A 529 -5.27 -12.81 5.35
N PHE A 530 -4.82 -12.23 6.43
CA PHE A 530 -3.73 -11.25 6.44
C PHE A 530 -2.45 -11.91 6.98
N TYR A 531 -1.45 -12.12 6.17
CA TYR A 531 -1.29 -12.05 4.73
C TYR A 531 -0.77 -13.41 4.18
N GLY A 532 -0.42 -13.47 2.88
CA GLY A 532 0.08 -14.69 2.25
C GLY A 532 1.42 -15.17 2.78
N ILE A 533 2.53 -14.83 2.12
CA ILE A 533 3.88 -15.30 2.43
C ILE A 533 4.73 -14.14 2.90
N GLY A 534 5.43 -14.31 4.04
CA GLY A 534 6.37 -13.32 4.56
C GLY A 534 7.04 -13.79 5.85
N GLU A 535 8.34 -13.54 5.94
CA GLU A 535 9.15 -13.91 7.09
C GLU A 535 8.64 -13.24 8.37
N PRO A 536 8.55 -14.00 9.48
CA PRO A 536 8.17 -13.42 10.77
C PRO A 536 9.21 -12.42 11.27
N GLU A 537 8.73 -11.20 11.55
CA GLU A 537 9.49 -10.15 12.20
C GLU A 537 8.85 -9.79 13.55
N PRO A 538 9.56 -9.16 14.48
CA PRO A 538 9.03 -8.78 15.79
C PRO A 538 7.73 -7.98 15.77
N LYS A 539 7.41 -7.34 14.65
CA LYS A 539 6.19 -6.55 14.45
C LYS A 539 5.27 -7.11 13.38
N ASN A 540 5.59 -8.28 12.82
CA ASN A 540 4.90 -8.78 11.64
C ASN A 540 5.06 -10.30 11.50
N PHE A 541 4.20 -11.09 12.14
CA PHE A 541 4.16 -12.55 12.00
C PHE A 541 2.77 -13.07 11.61
N PHE A 542 2.12 -12.33 10.72
CA PHE A 542 0.77 -12.68 10.23
C PHE A 542 0.79 -13.72 9.10
N GLY A 543 1.89 -13.87 8.36
CA GLY A 543 1.97 -14.71 7.17
C GLY A 543 1.37 -16.12 7.36
N MET A 544 0.67 -16.60 6.34
CA MET A 544 0.23 -18.01 6.32
C MET A 544 1.42 -18.97 6.15
N LEU A 545 2.47 -18.52 5.46
CA LEU A 545 3.79 -19.16 5.34
C LEU A 545 4.87 -18.13 5.65
N ASP A 546 5.99 -18.57 6.21
CA ASP A 546 7.14 -17.72 6.52
C ASP A 546 7.96 -17.40 5.24
N HIS A 547 8.06 -18.37 4.33
CA HIS A 547 8.77 -18.21 3.05
C HIS A 547 8.21 -19.15 1.97
N LEU A 548 8.54 -18.86 0.73
CA LEU A 548 7.96 -19.54 -0.44
C LEU A 548 8.20 -21.05 -0.48
N GLN A 549 9.39 -21.51 -0.06
CA GLN A 549 9.78 -22.92 -0.07
C GLN A 549 9.29 -23.69 1.18
N GLN A 550 8.71 -23.01 2.18
CA GLN A 550 8.21 -23.67 3.38
C GLN A 550 7.10 -24.67 3.02
N PRO A 551 7.22 -25.94 3.40
CA PRO A 551 6.23 -26.95 3.02
C PRO A 551 4.84 -26.62 3.54
N SER A 552 4.74 -26.27 4.82
CA SER A 552 3.50 -25.99 5.50
C SER A 552 3.70 -25.24 6.83
N THR A 553 2.62 -24.67 7.36
CA THR A 553 2.49 -24.17 8.74
C THR A 553 1.13 -24.56 9.30
N PRO A 554 0.91 -24.51 10.61
CA PRO A 554 -0.41 -24.75 11.20
C PRO A 554 -1.50 -23.83 10.63
N LYS A 555 -1.19 -22.55 10.36
CA LYS A 555 -2.09 -21.60 9.72
C LYS A 555 -2.43 -22.01 8.28
N TYR A 556 -1.40 -22.31 7.49
CA TYR A 556 -1.58 -22.73 6.10
C TYR A 556 -2.44 -24.00 6.00
N GLN A 557 -2.16 -25.00 6.87
CA GLN A 557 -2.97 -26.21 6.93
C GLN A 557 -4.45 -25.92 7.20
N ALA A 558 -4.74 -25.12 8.24
CA ALA A 558 -6.13 -24.78 8.56
C ALA A 558 -6.85 -24.08 7.40
N LEU A 559 -6.17 -23.17 6.69
CA LEU A 559 -6.72 -22.48 5.53
C LEU A 559 -6.99 -23.45 4.36
N MET A 560 -6.06 -24.38 4.11
CA MET A 560 -6.22 -25.39 3.05
C MET A 560 -7.29 -26.43 3.39
N ASP A 561 -7.37 -26.88 4.64
CA ASP A 561 -8.45 -27.76 5.14
C ASP A 561 -9.82 -27.12 4.90
N TYR A 562 -9.95 -25.83 5.22
CA TYR A 562 -11.19 -25.08 5.03
C TYR A 562 -11.61 -24.98 3.57
N LEU A 563 -10.67 -24.92 2.65
CA LEU A 563 -10.92 -24.98 1.21
C LEU A 563 -11.27 -26.39 0.69
N GLY A 564 -11.19 -27.42 1.55
CA GLY A 564 -11.37 -28.81 1.13
C GLY A 564 -10.25 -29.32 0.23
N SER A 565 -9.11 -28.65 0.22
CA SER A 565 -7.98 -28.96 -0.65
C SER A 565 -6.89 -29.67 0.13
N ASN A 566 -6.81 -30.97 0.03
CA ASN A 566 -5.61 -31.77 0.40
C ASN A 566 -4.49 -31.46 -0.60
N ILE A 567 -3.91 -30.24 -0.54
CA ILE A 567 -2.87 -29.86 -1.50
C ILE A 567 -1.52 -30.29 -0.95
N THR A 568 -1.05 -31.42 -1.44
CA THR A 568 0.37 -31.71 -1.54
C THR A 568 0.94 -30.76 -2.61
N TYR A 569 1.93 -29.94 -2.29
CA TYR A 569 2.60 -29.09 -3.27
C TYR A 569 3.11 -29.94 -4.42
N VAL A 570 2.52 -29.77 -5.59
CA VAL A 570 2.99 -30.35 -6.85
C VAL A 570 3.44 -29.18 -7.71
N PRO A 571 4.72 -29.07 -8.06
CA PRO A 571 5.18 -28.03 -8.97
C PRO A 571 4.37 -28.07 -10.28
N PRO A 572 3.97 -26.91 -10.83
CA PRO A 572 3.11 -26.87 -11.99
C PRO A 572 3.79 -27.48 -13.22
N LYS A 573 3.15 -28.47 -13.84
CA LYS A 573 3.63 -29.09 -15.09
C LYS A 573 3.57 -28.14 -16.30
N LYS A 574 2.72 -27.10 -16.27
CA LYS A 574 2.65 -26.03 -17.29
C LYS A 574 2.44 -24.68 -16.62
N ALA A 575 3.31 -23.72 -16.92
CA ALA A 575 3.20 -22.37 -16.42
C ALA A 575 2.13 -21.56 -17.18
N TYR A 576 1.50 -20.63 -16.47
CA TYR A 576 0.70 -19.59 -17.10
C TYR A 576 1.59 -18.73 -18.00
N VAL A 577 1.18 -18.60 -19.27
CA VAL A 577 1.80 -17.69 -20.23
C VAL A 577 1.01 -16.40 -20.19
N ALA A 578 1.60 -15.33 -19.66
CA ALA A 578 1.02 -14.00 -19.76
C ALA A 578 0.90 -13.62 -21.25
N PRO A 579 -0.20 -12.92 -21.66
CA PRO A 579 -0.26 -12.41 -23.03
C PRO A 579 0.98 -11.57 -23.31
N PRO A 580 1.55 -11.65 -24.54
CA PRO A 580 2.72 -10.86 -24.89
C PRO A 580 2.42 -9.39 -24.63
N VAL A 581 3.16 -8.79 -23.73
CA VAL A 581 3.13 -7.35 -23.55
C VAL A 581 3.95 -6.83 -24.73
N ALA A 582 3.26 -6.19 -25.69
CA ALA A 582 3.97 -5.29 -26.57
C ALA A 582 4.69 -4.29 -25.66
N LEU A 583 6.00 -4.41 -25.55
CA LEU A 583 6.83 -3.34 -25.02
C LEU A 583 6.45 -2.15 -25.90
N ALA A 584 5.73 -1.17 -25.33
CA ALA A 584 5.51 0.08 -26.04
C ALA A 584 6.89 0.53 -26.49
N ALA A 585 7.07 0.62 -27.78
CA ALA A 585 8.20 1.35 -28.36
C ALA A 585 8.27 2.67 -27.59
N PRO A 586 9.46 3.21 -27.30
CA PRO A 586 9.58 4.50 -26.69
C PRO A 586 8.58 5.42 -27.40
N GLN A 587 7.61 5.95 -26.68
CA GLN A 587 6.74 6.96 -27.27
C GLN A 587 7.66 8.10 -27.64
N GLN A 588 8.04 8.14 -28.92
CA GLN A 588 8.51 9.37 -29.52
C GLN A 588 7.41 10.37 -29.23
N ARG A 589 7.71 11.35 -28.39
CA ARG A 589 6.90 12.55 -28.29
C ARG A 589 6.70 12.98 -29.73
N GLN A 590 5.48 12.93 -30.22
CA GLN A 590 5.12 13.62 -31.43
C GLN A 590 5.60 15.05 -31.24
N ALA A 591 6.55 15.47 -32.07
CA ALA A 591 6.98 16.83 -32.12
C ALA A 591 5.75 17.69 -32.39
N ALA A 592 5.52 18.65 -31.51
CA ALA A 592 4.53 19.70 -31.78
C ALA A 592 4.85 20.34 -33.14
N PRO A 593 3.82 20.79 -33.91
CA PRO A 593 4.06 21.40 -35.21
C PRO A 593 5.07 22.53 -35.08
N GLN A 594 6.11 22.51 -35.88
CA GLN A 594 7.13 23.55 -35.95
C GLN A 594 6.47 24.89 -36.29
N GLN A 595 6.34 25.76 -35.31
CA GLN A 595 6.17 27.17 -35.54
C GLN A 595 7.50 27.73 -36.02
N ARG A 596 7.47 28.45 -37.13
CA ARG A 596 8.61 29.09 -37.76
C ARG A 596 9.44 29.86 -36.74
N GLN A 597 10.72 29.56 -36.70
CA GLN A 597 11.73 30.22 -35.89
C GLN A 597 11.83 31.70 -36.25
N ALA A 598 11.67 32.56 -35.25
CA ALA A 598 12.20 33.91 -35.23
C ALA A 598 13.71 33.84 -34.94
N PRO A 599 14.49 34.81 -35.44
CA PRO A 599 15.95 34.77 -35.35
C PRO A 599 16.44 34.79 -33.87
N PRO A 600 17.64 34.23 -33.59
CA PRO A 600 18.11 34.04 -32.22
C PRO A 600 18.45 35.36 -31.54
N GLN A 601 17.84 35.62 -30.40
CA GLN A 601 18.34 36.58 -29.41
C GLN A 601 19.53 35.98 -28.65
N PRO A 602 20.49 36.79 -28.22
CA PRO A 602 21.72 36.31 -27.58
C PRO A 602 21.40 35.62 -26.23
N ALA A 603 22.14 34.53 -25.97
CA ALA A 603 22.08 33.73 -24.77
C ALA A 603 22.23 34.61 -23.51
N SER A 604 21.16 34.70 -22.72
CA SER A 604 21.25 35.16 -21.34
C SER A 604 21.90 34.07 -20.50
N GLN A 605 23.04 34.38 -19.92
CA GLN A 605 23.77 33.57 -18.96
C GLN A 605 22.79 33.21 -17.80
N GLN A 606 22.61 31.91 -17.55
CA GLN A 606 21.97 31.44 -16.31
C GLN A 606 22.87 31.87 -15.14
N PRO A 607 22.31 32.51 -14.10
CA PRO A 607 23.07 32.79 -12.90
C PRO A 607 23.38 31.48 -12.16
N ALA A 608 24.63 31.36 -11.71
CA ALA A 608 25.09 30.32 -10.80
C ALA A 608 24.15 30.19 -9.60
N ALA A 609 23.93 28.95 -9.15
CA ALA A 609 23.10 28.61 -7.99
C ALA A 609 23.48 29.46 -6.79
N ALA A 610 22.64 30.45 -6.47
CA ALA A 610 22.80 31.26 -5.29
C ALA A 610 22.49 30.40 -4.05
N ARG A 611 23.44 30.32 -3.11
CA ARG A 611 23.18 29.77 -1.77
C ARG A 611 22.19 30.69 -1.06
N TYR A 612 20.93 30.23 -0.93
CA TYR A 612 19.90 30.95 -0.22
C TYR A 612 20.06 30.75 1.30
N ASN A 613 20.40 31.84 2.02
CA ASN A 613 20.47 31.86 3.48
C ASN A 613 19.15 32.29 4.14
N GLY A 614 18.01 32.03 3.51
CA GLY A 614 16.69 32.44 4.03
C GLY A 614 15.92 31.30 4.70
N ALA A 615 15.00 31.65 5.60
CA ALA A 615 14.08 30.70 6.22
C ALA A 615 12.98 30.21 5.25
N ILE A 616 12.73 30.92 4.13
CA ILE A 616 11.83 30.53 3.07
C ILE A 616 12.58 30.63 1.75
N VAL A 617 12.65 29.51 1.04
CA VAL A 617 13.45 29.36 -0.19
C VAL A 617 12.67 28.53 -1.23
N GLY A 618 13.19 28.42 -2.44
CA GLY A 618 12.71 27.50 -3.47
C GLY A 618 12.23 28.21 -4.75
N PRO A 619 12.07 27.45 -5.85
CA PRO A 619 11.69 28.01 -7.16
C PRO A 619 10.27 28.59 -7.19
N GLY A 620 9.39 28.17 -6.29
CA GLY A 620 8.01 28.65 -6.21
C GLY A 620 7.87 30.11 -5.79
N ILE A 621 8.92 30.71 -5.20
CA ILE A 621 8.94 32.12 -4.78
C ILE A 621 9.92 32.99 -5.58
N ASN A 622 10.27 32.58 -6.77
CA ASN A 622 11.07 33.42 -7.67
C ASN A 622 10.33 34.75 -7.95
N GLY A 623 11.05 35.86 -7.77
CA GLY A 623 10.46 37.20 -7.89
C GLY A 623 9.67 37.70 -6.66
N TRP A 624 9.68 36.95 -5.54
CA TRP A 624 9.10 37.37 -4.27
C TRP A 624 10.14 38.14 -3.43
N THR A 625 9.66 39.06 -2.60
CA THR A 625 10.50 39.75 -1.62
C THR A 625 10.67 38.87 -0.38
N VAL A 626 11.90 38.41 -0.09
CA VAL A 626 12.22 37.58 1.08
C VAL A 626 12.91 38.43 2.12
N GLN A 627 12.37 38.48 3.35
CA GLN A 627 12.95 39.20 4.48
C GLN A 627 12.85 38.34 5.76
N GLY A 628 14.00 37.89 6.29
CA GLY A 628 14.05 37.04 7.47
C GLY A 628 13.22 35.77 7.29
N ASN A 629 12.19 35.62 8.12
CA ASN A 629 11.28 34.45 8.11
C ASN A 629 10.02 34.64 7.25
N THR A 630 10.00 35.64 6.38
CA THR A 630 8.85 35.92 5.52
C THR A 630 9.23 36.00 4.04
N ALA A 631 8.30 35.57 3.16
CA ALA A 631 8.38 35.79 1.72
C ALA A 631 7.05 36.38 1.24
N THR A 632 7.09 37.52 0.53
CA THR A 632 5.92 38.24 0.07
C THR A 632 5.87 38.30 -1.46
N SER A 633 4.76 37.93 -2.07
CA SER A 633 4.55 37.97 -3.51
C SER A 633 4.53 39.39 -4.06
N PRO A 634 4.81 39.57 -5.36
CA PRO A 634 4.35 40.75 -6.09
C PRO A 634 2.84 40.94 -5.94
N PRO A 635 2.31 42.19 -6.21
CA PRO A 635 0.89 42.39 -6.25
C PRO A 635 0.19 41.56 -7.34
N ILE A 636 -0.87 40.87 -6.98
CA ILE A 636 -1.63 40.00 -7.88
C ILE A 636 -3.06 40.55 -8.03
N ARG A 637 -3.52 40.70 -9.26
CA ARG A 637 -4.91 41.04 -9.56
C ARG A 637 -5.65 39.75 -9.93
N LEU A 638 -6.72 39.46 -9.19
CA LEU A 638 -7.61 38.36 -9.47
C LEU A 638 -8.78 38.83 -10.34
N GLN A 639 -9.18 37.99 -11.29
CA GLN A 639 -10.26 38.33 -12.22
C GLN A 639 -11.62 38.15 -11.53
N ALA A 640 -12.45 39.19 -11.57
CA ALA A 640 -13.82 39.12 -11.06
C ALA A 640 -14.69 38.20 -11.95
N GLY A 641 -15.54 37.40 -11.32
CA GLY A 641 -16.45 36.49 -12.02
C GLY A 641 -15.83 35.15 -12.45
N GLN A 642 -14.54 34.94 -12.21
CA GLN A 642 -13.88 33.65 -12.42
C GLN A 642 -13.58 32.99 -11.08
N ARG A 643 -13.51 31.66 -11.07
CA ARG A 643 -12.95 30.93 -9.93
C ARG A 643 -11.43 31.10 -9.93
N ASN A 644 -10.92 31.77 -8.91
CA ASN A 644 -9.49 31.96 -8.72
C ASN A 644 -9.02 31.01 -7.62
N LYS A 645 -7.97 30.26 -7.90
CA LYS A 645 -7.42 29.23 -7.00
C LYS A 645 -5.94 29.49 -6.74
N LEU A 646 -5.55 29.53 -5.46
CA LEU A 646 -4.17 29.48 -5.03
C LEU A 646 -3.77 28.04 -4.75
N SER A 647 -2.72 27.54 -5.39
CA SER A 647 -2.10 26.27 -5.07
C SER A 647 -0.65 26.49 -4.69
N VAL A 648 -0.25 26.00 -3.52
CA VAL A 648 1.12 26.11 -2.98
C VAL A 648 1.65 24.73 -2.73
N PHE A 649 2.78 24.40 -3.36
CA PHE A 649 3.53 23.17 -3.15
C PHE A 649 4.75 23.49 -2.31
N TRP A 650 4.89 22.88 -1.12
CA TRP A 650 5.91 23.23 -0.16
C TRP A 650 6.30 22.05 0.73
N ARG A 651 7.49 22.12 1.32
CA ARG A 651 7.94 21.23 2.39
C ARG A 651 8.67 22.02 3.47
N LEU A 652 8.82 21.43 4.63
CA LEU A 652 9.56 22.00 5.75
C LEU A 652 10.86 21.24 5.97
N GLU A 653 11.90 21.98 6.31
CA GLU A 653 13.19 21.43 6.73
C GLU A 653 13.57 21.97 8.11
N ASN A 654 14.49 21.27 8.77
CA ASN A 654 14.96 21.63 10.12
C ASN A 654 13.86 21.64 11.18
N VAL A 655 12.86 20.78 11.06
CA VAL A 655 11.78 20.63 12.04
C VAL A 655 12.33 20.13 13.37
N ARG A 656 12.27 20.95 14.42
CA ARG A 656 12.78 20.67 15.77
C ARG A 656 11.73 20.07 16.69
N ARG A 657 10.47 19.97 16.25
CA ARG A 657 9.34 19.52 17.05
C ARG A 657 9.09 20.35 18.31
N SER A 658 9.40 21.63 18.23
CA SER A 658 9.13 22.59 19.30
C SER A 658 7.66 23.00 19.30
N PRO A 659 7.01 23.21 20.45
CA PRO A 659 5.61 23.63 20.51
C PRO A 659 5.32 25.01 19.88
N ASN A 660 6.35 25.78 19.57
CA ASN A 660 6.23 27.13 18.97
C ASN A 660 6.55 27.17 17.47
N GLU A 661 6.79 26.02 16.84
CA GLU A 661 7.01 25.98 15.38
C GLU A 661 5.71 26.19 14.62
N PHE A 662 5.76 27.03 13.58
CA PHE A 662 4.63 27.26 12.68
C PHE A 662 5.08 27.58 11.26
N PHE A 663 4.22 27.24 10.29
CA PHE A 663 4.24 27.77 8.93
C PHE A 663 2.87 28.36 8.62
N ARG A 664 2.82 29.58 8.09
CA ARG A 664 1.59 30.33 7.81
C ARG A 664 1.58 30.90 6.41
N ILE A 665 0.39 30.94 5.82
CA ILE A 665 0.12 31.62 4.54
C ILE A 665 -0.94 32.68 4.82
N TYR A 666 -0.69 33.91 4.36
CA TYR A 666 -1.58 35.05 4.50
C TYR A 666 -1.98 35.59 3.12
N ALA A 667 -3.22 36.08 3.00
CA ALA A 667 -3.56 37.09 2.01
C ALA A 667 -3.37 38.47 2.66
N VAL A 668 -2.67 39.36 1.96
CA VAL A 668 -2.31 40.71 2.45
C VAL A 668 -2.94 41.72 1.52
N ASP A 669 -3.78 42.62 2.05
CA ASP A 669 -4.42 43.68 1.30
C ASP A 669 -3.49 44.90 1.04
N ASN A 670 -3.93 45.86 0.29
CA ASN A 670 -3.14 47.06 -0.04
C ASN A 670 -2.82 47.96 1.17
N HIS A 671 -3.52 47.78 2.28
CA HIS A 671 -3.29 48.55 3.53
C HIS A 671 -2.46 47.79 4.54
N GLY A 672 -1.91 46.62 4.14
CA GLY A 672 -1.10 45.77 5.02
C GLY A 672 -1.91 44.88 5.96
N GLY A 673 -3.24 44.87 5.85
CA GLY A 673 -4.12 43.95 6.60
C GLY A 673 -3.85 42.48 6.21
N ARG A 674 -3.60 41.64 7.20
CA ARG A 674 -3.25 40.23 7.00
C ARG A 674 -4.43 39.32 7.35
N LYS A 675 -4.87 38.49 6.40
CA LYS A 675 -5.82 37.42 6.67
C LYS A 675 -5.14 36.08 6.55
N ILE A 676 -5.16 35.31 7.62
CA ILE A 676 -4.56 33.97 7.66
C ILE A 676 -5.40 33.04 6.77
N LEU A 677 -4.77 32.41 5.77
CA LEU A 677 -5.36 31.38 4.93
C LEU A 677 -5.11 29.98 5.50
N ILE A 678 -3.88 29.74 5.98
CA ILE A 678 -3.50 28.52 6.66
C ILE A 678 -2.52 28.81 7.82
N THR A 679 -2.66 28.05 8.89
CA THR A 679 -1.65 27.90 9.92
C THR A 679 -1.37 26.40 10.10
N GLN A 680 -0.12 26.00 9.95
CA GLN A 680 0.38 24.69 10.37
C GLN A 680 0.97 24.85 11.78
N PRO A 681 0.28 24.44 12.84
CA PRO A 681 0.80 24.49 14.20
C PRO A 681 1.85 23.38 14.41
N SER A 682 2.64 23.51 15.46
CA SER A 682 3.76 22.61 15.80
C SER A 682 3.38 21.12 15.84
N GLN A 683 2.17 20.78 16.26
CA GLN A 683 1.70 19.39 16.27
C GLN A 683 1.58 18.82 14.86
N ASP A 684 1.03 19.58 13.92
CA ASP A 684 0.90 19.16 12.53
C ASP A 684 2.26 19.15 11.81
N ILE A 685 3.16 20.08 12.17
CA ILE A 685 4.54 20.12 11.65
C ILE A 685 5.32 18.89 12.09
N ALA A 686 5.15 18.46 13.34
CA ALA A 686 5.80 17.27 13.85
C ALA A 686 5.30 15.96 13.19
N GLU A 687 4.03 15.94 12.75
CA GLU A 687 3.43 14.81 12.02
C GLU A 687 3.81 14.82 10.53
N VAL A 688 3.90 15.99 9.92
CA VAL A 688 4.22 16.18 8.50
C VAL A 688 5.71 15.93 8.24
N GLY A 689 6.60 16.29 9.17
CA GLY A 689 8.05 16.16 9.00
C GLY A 689 8.52 16.88 7.74
N ASN A 690 9.45 16.27 7.01
CA ASN A 690 10.00 16.79 5.74
C ASN A 690 9.20 16.37 4.50
N ALA A 691 7.94 15.95 4.65
CA ALA A 691 7.12 15.50 3.52
C ALA A 691 6.58 16.69 2.71
N ASP A 692 6.51 16.52 1.40
CA ASP A 692 5.91 17.50 0.50
C ASP A 692 4.43 17.72 0.80
N GLN A 693 4.00 18.97 0.82
CA GLN A 693 2.64 19.39 1.09
C GLN A 693 2.06 20.17 -0.08
N LEU A 694 0.79 19.94 -0.37
CA LEU A 694 -0.01 20.76 -1.28
C LEU A 694 -1.10 21.45 -0.49
N TYR A 695 -1.10 22.76 -0.54
CA TYR A 695 -2.21 23.61 -0.08
C TYR A 695 -2.95 24.20 -1.27
N GLU A 696 -4.26 24.12 -1.25
CA GLU A 696 -5.12 24.72 -2.26
C GLU A 696 -6.26 25.49 -1.60
N GLU A 697 -6.48 26.73 -2.05
CA GLU A 697 -7.52 27.61 -1.53
C GLU A 697 -8.26 28.29 -2.67
N ASP A 698 -9.60 28.39 -2.56
CA ASP A 698 -10.41 29.25 -3.42
C ASP A 698 -10.24 30.71 -2.93
N ILE A 699 -9.55 31.48 -3.75
CA ILE A 699 -9.24 32.87 -3.47
C ILE A 699 -10.16 33.85 -4.23
N SER A 700 -11.24 33.38 -4.85
CA SER A 700 -12.19 34.19 -5.61
C SER A 700 -12.80 35.35 -4.81
N ARG A 701 -12.85 35.20 -3.48
CA ARG A 701 -13.34 36.24 -2.55
C ARG A 701 -12.43 37.47 -2.45
N TYR A 702 -11.21 37.41 -2.99
CA TYR A 702 -10.23 38.50 -2.94
C TYR A 702 -10.16 39.30 -4.24
N THR A 703 -11.17 39.20 -5.10
CA THR A 703 -11.27 40.01 -6.32
C THR A 703 -11.48 41.48 -5.97
N GLY A 704 -10.79 42.38 -6.70
CA GLY A 704 -10.81 43.84 -6.45
C GLY A 704 -9.43 44.46 -6.55
N PRO A 705 -9.00 45.27 -5.58
CA PRO A 705 -7.65 45.81 -5.53
C PRO A 705 -6.60 44.68 -5.53
N PRO A 706 -5.40 44.95 -6.09
CA PRO A 706 -4.34 43.92 -6.06
C PRO A 706 -4.05 43.47 -4.64
N ILE A 707 -3.89 42.14 -4.42
CA ILE A 707 -3.49 41.54 -3.16
C ILE A 707 -2.10 40.97 -3.26
N ARG A 708 -1.47 40.70 -2.11
CA ARG A 708 -0.23 39.97 -2.02
C ARG A 708 -0.45 38.71 -1.20
N PHE A 709 0.32 37.68 -1.45
CA PHE A 709 0.40 36.51 -0.57
C PHE A 709 1.72 36.57 0.20
N MET A 710 1.67 36.21 1.47
CA MET A 710 2.85 36.19 2.33
C MET A 710 2.95 34.83 3.03
N PHE A 711 4.14 34.26 2.96
CA PHE A 711 4.50 33.06 3.72
C PHE A 711 5.34 33.47 4.92
N GLU A 712 5.14 32.82 6.05
CA GLU A 712 5.85 33.08 7.30
C GLU A 712 6.20 31.79 8.02
N THR A 713 7.43 31.64 8.49
CA THR A 713 7.87 30.52 9.34
C THR A 713 8.30 31.00 10.70
N SER A 714 8.22 30.12 11.71
CA SER A 714 8.88 30.35 12.99
C SER A 714 10.41 30.40 12.84
N PRO A 715 11.14 31.08 13.74
CA PRO A 715 12.60 31.15 13.71
C PRO A 715 13.24 29.75 13.76
N GLY A 716 14.16 29.48 12.85
CA GLY A 716 14.90 28.21 12.76
C GLY A 716 14.18 27.09 11.96
N LEU A 717 12.92 27.28 11.58
CA LEU A 717 12.22 26.41 10.63
C LEU A 717 12.45 26.92 9.21
N GLN A 718 12.78 26.03 8.29
CA GLN A 718 12.94 26.37 6.88
C GLN A 718 11.78 25.80 6.06
N ALA A 719 11.15 26.65 5.23
CA ALA A 719 10.14 26.25 4.26
C ALA A 719 10.72 26.33 2.85
N ILE A 720 10.62 25.24 2.11
CA ILE A 720 10.97 25.17 0.69
C ILE A 720 9.68 25.23 -0.10
N ILE A 721 9.51 26.29 -0.89
CA ILE A 721 8.34 26.49 -1.73
C ILE A 721 8.68 26.06 -3.14
N GLU A 722 8.23 24.89 -3.53
CA GLU A 722 8.51 24.29 -4.84
C GLU A 722 7.72 24.95 -5.97
N ARG A 723 6.47 25.30 -5.70
CA ARG A 723 5.60 25.93 -6.71
C ARG A 723 4.46 26.70 -6.07
N VAL A 724 4.19 27.89 -6.61
CA VAL A 724 2.97 28.66 -6.35
C VAL A 724 2.27 28.92 -7.69
N THR A 725 1.01 28.56 -7.78
CA THR A 725 0.19 28.82 -8.96
C THR A 725 -1.09 29.56 -8.59
N PHE A 726 -1.47 30.51 -9.43
CA PHE A 726 -2.73 31.24 -9.38
C PHE A 726 -3.50 30.88 -10.66
N GLN A 727 -4.64 30.24 -10.52
CA GLN A 727 -5.48 29.76 -11.63
C GLN A 727 -6.86 30.41 -11.56
#